data_423fc28aba82172f8ccbb9a61d47e022
#
_entry.id   423fc28aba82172f8ccbb9a61d47e022
#
_cell.length_a   1.000
_cell.length_b   1.000
_cell.length_c   1.000
_cell.angle_alpha   90.00
_cell.angle_beta   90.00
_cell.angle_gamma   90.00
#
_symmetry.space_group_name_H-M   'P 1'
#
loop_
_entity.id
_entity.type
_entity.pdbx_description
1 polymer ?
#
loop_
_entity_poly.entity_id
_entity_poly.type
_entity_poly.pdbx_seq_one_letter_code
_entity_poly.pdbx_strand_id
1 'polypeptide(L)'
;MVIFQYSTDITKTSRENCNYRLDLEGHKGKMRLQMRTTVKSSRVLFTCLVKVGLPMIMSKEKNRGRKSSNSLEYVLEGCLNAESVHGNEAEHGRAGLEGSIWSHEAAIRSGLVHAKGRMTETTDKEKKPPLNGRRALPSNNSNDEENEVPEMEAFGLIPRGFNPKDYLRVVDIHMFKEPHEINKQQHHTDKYYNPKLIVRRGQPFQIQIDFNRPYRPETDQFWLEYLIGRYPQQNKGTYIPILVRDVLKPGEWGAKITHRENNSIRLSIMSSATCIIGKFRLYVAVWTPFGILRTQRNSATDTYILFNPWCQQDAVYLDDEREREEYVLNDVGIVFHGNINEIKLRSWSYGQFEENILDACLFLMDKAELELSGRGNPIKICRVASAVINSRDDNGVIAGSWDNTYTYGVPPSAWTGSVDILLEYYSSKQPVRYGQCWVFAGVFNTFLRCLGIPARLVTNYSSAHDNNANLQLDFFLDDEGKVDTKLTKDSVWNYHCWNEAWMTRPDLPVGFGGWQVVDGTPQETSDGMYRCGPASVQAIKHGHVCFQFDAPFVYAEVNSDIVYLRRAKNGTQVIENIDTTHVGQLIVTKEVGRDGMMEITEEYKFQEGSKEERLALETAVMYGVKKQTIQDTSYQPQTDVDMEFQVQKAVLGSDFKVTITFRNKTHNNYTVTTYLSGNIVFYTGVTKNEFKKHSFSAKLEPYSTGAFDVVIKSSEYLSDLLDQASFHFFVTARINETGKILAIQKATVLEIPALRIKTQGAMVAGKEMSVTVEFTNPLKQTLENVTLRLEGPGVLRTMKKEFRQIPANSTLVWEVKCIPNRPGLRKLIASLNCDALRHVYGELNVQIQKP
;
A
#
# COMPACT_ATOMS: atom_id res chain seq x y z
N MET A 1 -14.56 -16.89 36.18
CA MET A 1 -15.55 -17.78 35.56
C MET A 1 -15.36 -17.68 34.06
N VAL A 2 -14.79 -18.66 33.41
CA VAL A 2 -14.48 -18.63 31.98
C VAL A 2 -15.66 -19.27 31.25
N ILE A 3 -16.34 -18.49 30.41
CA ILE A 3 -17.47 -18.97 29.59
C ILE A 3 -16.90 -19.46 28.27
N PHE A 4 -17.08 -20.74 27.96
CA PHE A 4 -16.74 -21.30 26.64
C PHE A 4 -17.99 -21.33 25.75
N GLN A 5 -17.91 -20.74 24.60
CA GLN A 5 -18.96 -20.80 23.58
C GLN A 5 -18.50 -21.77 22.49
N TYR A 6 -19.31 -22.78 22.18
CA TYR A 6 -19.02 -23.79 21.16
C TYR A 6 -19.91 -23.54 19.94
N SER A 7 -19.30 -23.52 18.74
CA SER A 7 -20.03 -23.62 17.49
C SER A 7 -19.68 -24.97 16.84
N THR A 8 -20.68 -25.77 16.53
CA THR A 8 -20.53 -27.04 15.80
C THR A 8 -21.33 -26.96 14.52
N ASP A 9 -20.64 -26.78 13.38
CA ASP A 9 -21.26 -27.00 12.09
C ASP A 9 -21.35 -28.52 11.80
N ILE A 10 -22.55 -29.05 11.89
CA ILE A 10 -22.87 -30.40 11.48
C ILE A 10 -23.70 -30.32 10.19
N THR A 11 -23.05 -30.61 9.05
CA THR A 11 -23.79 -30.83 7.82
C THR A 11 -24.77 -32.00 7.99
N LYS A 12 -26.05 -31.75 7.68
CA LYS A 12 -27.18 -32.66 7.83
C LYS A 12 -26.94 -33.97 7.07
N THR A 13 -26.50 -34.99 7.80
CA THR A 13 -26.95 -36.40 7.55
C THR A 13 -26.56 -37.24 8.77
N SER A 14 -27.54 -37.80 9.41
CA SER A 14 -27.59 -38.73 10.57
C SER A 14 -27.50 -38.13 11.96
N ARG A 15 -28.63 -38.19 12.67
CA ARG A 15 -28.75 -38.03 14.13
C ARG A 15 -28.06 -39.21 14.81
N GLU A 16 -26.89 -38.98 15.38
CA GLU A 16 -26.31 -39.86 16.42
C GLU A 16 -25.92 -39.01 17.62
N ASN A 17 -26.35 -39.42 18.81
CA ASN A 17 -26.11 -38.72 20.06
C ASN A 17 -24.60 -38.67 20.38
N CYS A 18 -23.99 -37.48 20.36
CA CYS A 18 -22.66 -37.26 20.89
C CYS A 18 -22.76 -36.75 22.33
N ASN A 19 -22.26 -37.49 23.28
CA ASN A 19 -22.11 -37.05 24.67
C ASN A 19 -20.70 -36.50 24.88
N TYR A 20 -20.61 -35.25 25.33
CA TYR A 20 -19.35 -34.60 25.73
C TYR A 20 -19.29 -34.50 27.25
N ARG A 21 -18.15 -34.87 27.83
CA ARG A 21 -17.84 -34.63 29.25
C ARG A 21 -16.55 -33.82 29.33
N LEU A 22 -16.61 -32.75 30.08
CA LEU A 22 -15.50 -31.84 30.35
C LEU A 22 -15.08 -32.07 31.82
N ASP A 23 -13.89 -32.61 32.01
CA ASP A 23 -13.32 -32.77 33.34
C ASP A 23 -12.12 -31.79 33.45
N LEU A 24 -12.20 -30.87 34.44
CA LEU A 24 -11.15 -29.89 34.76
C LEU A 24 -10.49 -30.33 36.08
N GLU A 25 -9.23 -30.77 36.02
CA GLU A 25 -8.42 -31.00 37.20
C GLU A 25 -7.30 -29.95 37.28
N GLY A 26 -7.24 -29.25 38.42
CA GLY A 26 -6.20 -28.25 38.68
C GLY A 26 -5.44 -28.56 39.94
N HIS A 27 -4.15 -28.87 39.81
CA HIS A 27 -3.21 -28.90 40.94
C HIS A 27 -1.90 -28.23 40.54
N LYS A 28 -1.45 -27.28 41.36
CA LYS A 28 -0.13 -26.60 41.26
C LYS A 28 0.16 -25.90 39.93
N GLY A 29 -0.67 -24.94 39.52
CA GLY A 29 -0.34 -24.01 38.43
C GLY A 29 -0.32 -24.63 37.03
N LYS A 30 -0.75 -25.87 36.85
CA LYS A 30 -0.93 -26.51 35.53
C LYS A 30 -2.39 -26.88 35.33
N MET A 31 -2.97 -26.46 34.24
CA MET A 31 -4.33 -26.82 33.84
C MET A 31 -4.26 -27.89 32.74
N ARG A 32 -4.87 -29.04 32.95
CA ARG A 32 -4.95 -30.14 31.98
C ARG A 32 -6.38 -30.22 31.44
N LEU A 33 -6.55 -30.07 30.16
CA LEU A 33 -7.85 -30.22 29.49
C LEU A 33 -7.88 -31.57 28.76
N GLN A 34 -8.78 -32.47 29.19
CA GLN A 34 -8.96 -33.77 28.56
C GLN A 34 -10.32 -33.82 27.85
N MET A 35 -10.30 -34.01 26.52
CA MET A 35 -11.52 -34.21 25.74
C MET A 35 -11.57 -35.64 25.21
N ARG A 36 -12.65 -36.36 25.52
CA ARG A 36 -12.91 -37.70 24.98
C ARG A 36 -14.08 -37.64 23.99
N THR A 37 -13.82 -38.05 22.75
CA THR A 37 -14.87 -38.18 21.73
C THR A 37 -14.85 -39.61 21.19
N THR A 38 -16.03 -40.23 21.12
CA THR A 38 -16.23 -41.53 20.45
C THR A 38 -17.01 -41.29 19.18
N VAL A 39 -16.34 -41.36 18.00
CA VAL A 39 -16.99 -41.18 16.70
C VAL A 39 -16.62 -42.34 15.74
N LYS A 40 -17.62 -42.91 15.10
CA LYS A 40 -17.47 -44.02 14.17
C LYS A 40 -17.13 -43.64 12.70
N SER A 41 -16.91 -42.34 12.39
CA SER A 41 -16.55 -41.95 11.03
C SER A 41 -15.37 -40.95 11.00
N SER A 42 -14.61 -40.98 9.91
CA SER A 42 -13.23 -40.51 9.79
C SER A 42 -13.02 -39.04 9.39
N ARG A 43 -13.96 -38.12 9.63
CA ARG A 43 -13.75 -36.68 9.40
C ARG A 43 -14.52 -35.85 10.44
N VAL A 44 -13.81 -35.30 11.41
CA VAL A 44 -14.32 -34.26 12.31
C VAL A 44 -13.32 -33.12 12.32
N LEU A 45 -13.73 -31.91 11.89
CA LEU A 45 -12.97 -30.69 12.01
C LEU A 45 -13.33 -30.02 13.35
N PHE A 46 -12.34 -29.72 14.17
CA PHE A 46 -12.53 -28.93 15.39
C PHE A 46 -11.87 -27.57 15.22
N THR A 47 -12.63 -26.51 15.44
CA THR A 47 -12.11 -25.17 15.62
C THR A 47 -12.29 -24.78 17.08
N CYS A 48 -11.19 -24.56 17.79
CA CYS A 48 -11.21 -24.14 19.17
C CYS A 48 -10.57 -22.75 19.27
N LEU A 49 -11.35 -21.72 19.57
CA LEU A 49 -10.87 -20.36 19.84
C LEU A 49 -10.60 -20.21 21.34
N VAL A 50 -9.33 -20.15 21.72
CA VAL A 50 -8.92 -19.83 23.09
C VAL A 50 -8.22 -18.46 23.06
N LYS A 51 -8.86 -17.45 23.63
CA LYS A 51 -8.27 -16.12 23.81
C LYS A 51 -7.43 -16.11 25.10
N VAL A 52 -6.18 -16.59 25.00
CA VAL A 52 -5.17 -16.46 26.07
C VAL A 52 -3.88 -16.04 25.38
N GLY A 53 -3.32 -14.91 25.75
CA GLY A 53 -2.08 -14.35 25.16
C GLY A 53 -0.82 -15.08 25.64
N LEU A 54 -0.69 -16.37 25.28
CA LEU A 54 0.53 -17.18 25.53
C LEU A 54 0.72 -18.19 24.39
N PRO A 55 1.95 -18.49 23.98
CA PRO A 55 2.22 -19.48 22.94
C PRO A 55 1.86 -20.88 23.41
N MET A 56 0.99 -21.56 22.68
CA MET A 56 0.59 -22.94 22.94
C MET A 56 1.33 -23.92 22.03
N ILE A 57 1.88 -24.97 22.62
CA ILE A 57 2.49 -26.10 21.87
C ILE A 57 1.49 -27.27 21.89
N MET A 58 1.10 -27.71 20.70
CA MET A 58 0.29 -28.91 20.55
C MET A 58 1.18 -30.13 20.27
N SER A 59 1.12 -31.15 21.13
CA SER A 59 1.75 -32.43 20.87
C SER A 59 0.71 -33.54 20.72
N LYS A 60 0.98 -34.44 19.74
CA LYS A 60 0.14 -35.60 19.44
C LYS A 60 0.78 -36.84 20.05
N GLU A 61 0.23 -37.36 21.14
CA GLU A 61 0.66 -38.66 21.67
C GLU A 61 -0.15 -39.81 21.05
N LYS A 62 0.55 -40.77 20.48
CA LYS A 62 0.00 -42.03 19.98
C LYS A 62 0.13 -43.09 21.04
N ASN A 63 -0.96 -43.48 21.70
CA ASN A 63 -0.98 -44.60 22.63
C ASN A 63 -0.94 -45.93 21.85
N ARG A 64 0.13 -46.73 22.04
CA ARG A 64 0.24 -48.09 21.55
C ARG A 64 -0.33 -49.06 22.61
N GLY A 65 -1.47 -49.64 22.32
CA GLY A 65 -1.90 -50.84 23.05
C GLY A 65 -3.40 -50.96 23.31
N ARG A 66 -4.05 -51.84 22.57
CA ARG A 66 -5.32 -52.54 22.68
C ARG A 66 -6.42 -52.14 21.72
N LYS A 67 -6.95 -53.18 21.12
CA LYS A 67 -7.96 -53.22 20.05
C LYS A 67 -9.26 -52.49 20.42
N SER A 68 -9.83 -51.86 19.35
CA SER A 68 -11.23 -51.42 19.19
C SER A 68 -11.66 -50.20 19.99
N SER A 69 -11.33 -49.05 19.49
CA SER A 69 -12.08 -47.78 19.40
C SER A 69 -11.09 -46.66 19.06
N ASN A 70 -11.34 -45.90 17.97
CA ASN A 70 -10.52 -44.74 17.63
C ASN A 70 -10.85 -43.58 18.57
N SER A 71 -10.08 -43.48 19.68
CA SER A 71 -10.06 -42.30 20.53
C SER A 71 -8.83 -41.46 20.19
N LEU A 72 -9.02 -40.21 19.85
CA LEU A 72 -7.99 -39.22 19.71
C LEU A 72 -7.94 -38.36 20.99
N GLU A 73 -6.83 -38.42 21.68
CA GLU A 73 -6.58 -37.65 22.90
C GLU A 73 -5.63 -36.48 22.58
N TYR A 74 -6.03 -35.29 22.94
CA TYR A 74 -5.20 -34.07 22.81
C TYR A 74 -4.88 -33.53 24.19
N VAL A 75 -3.59 -33.29 24.47
CA VAL A 75 -3.11 -32.71 25.73
C VAL A 75 -2.61 -31.30 25.44
N LEU A 76 -3.14 -30.32 26.20
CA LEU A 76 -2.73 -28.92 26.16
C LEU A 76 -1.95 -28.63 27.46
N GLU A 77 -0.67 -28.30 27.36
CA GLU A 77 0.14 -27.86 28.50
C GLU A 77 0.53 -26.39 28.35
N GLY A 78 0.16 -25.56 29.32
CA GLY A 78 0.58 -24.16 29.44
C GLY A 78 1.18 -23.90 30.82
N CYS A 79 2.35 -23.28 30.90
CA CYS A 79 2.96 -22.84 32.16
C CYS A 79 2.58 -21.39 32.44
N LEU A 80 1.92 -21.15 33.59
CA LEU A 80 1.70 -19.80 34.15
C LEU A 80 2.87 -19.49 35.10
N ASN A 81 3.73 -18.55 34.71
CA ASN A 81 4.67 -17.95 35.64
C ASN A 81 3.97 -16.76 36.34
N ALA A 82 3.67 -16.91 37.62
CA ALA A 82 3.22 -15.82 38.46
C ALA A 82 4.45 -15.25 39.16
N GLU A 83 4.91 -14.08 38.74
CA GLU A 83 5.79 -13.25 39.58
C GLU A 83 4.95 -12.46 40.57
N SER A 84 5.20 -12.70 41.87
CA SER A 84 4.63 -11.94 42.97
C SER A 84 5.36 -10.62 43.15
N VAL A 85 4.68 -9.51 42.94
CA VAL A 85 5.15 -8.21 43.44
C VAL A 85 4.32 -7.85 44.67
N HIS A 86 4.98 -7.80 45.83
CA HIS A 86 4.49 -7.23 47.08
C HIS A 86 4.60 -5.69 47.00
N GLY A 87 3.59 -5.00 47.49
CA GLY A 87 3.79 -3.63 47.92
C GLY A 87 2.56 -2.73 47.95
N ASN A 88 1.97 -2.67 49.10
CA ASN A 88 1.30 -1.58 49.81
C ASN A 88 0.04 -0.89 49.27
N GLU A 89 -0.96 -1.01 50.12
CA GLU A 89 -2.24 -0.31 50.19
C GLU A 89 -2.08 1.22 50.29
N ALA A 90 -2.95 1.95 49.63
CA ALA A 90 -3.62 3.15 50.17
C ALA A 90 -4.86 3.48 49.33
N GLU A 91 -5.89 3.81 50.03
CA GLU A 91 -7.30 4.01 49.75
C GLU A 91 -7.68 5.06 48.69
N HIS A 92 -8.88 4.89 48.18
CA HIS A 92 -9.93 5.82 47.71
C HIS A 92 -9.98 6.22 46.24
N GLY A 93 -11.13 5.87 45.63
CA GLY A 93 -11.71 6.66 44.54
C GLY A 93 -12.37 5.82 43.46
N ARG A 94 -13.68 5.57 43.59
CA ARG A 94 -14.55 5.11 42.50
C ARG A 94 -14.50 6.10 41.32
N ALA A 95 -14.16 5.63 40.15
CA ALA A 95 -14.63 6.23 38.89
C ALA A 95 -14.61 5.16 37.81
N GLY A 96 -15.68 5.09 37.03
CA GLY A 96 -15.98 4.05 36.06
C GLY A 96 -15.04 4.07 34.86
N LEU A 97 -14.81 2.89 34.31
CA LEU A 97 -14.20 2.66 32.99
C LEU A 97 -15.27 2.96 31.93
N GLU A 98 -15.27 4.19 31.44
CA GLU A 98 -15.86 4.52 30.12
C GLU A 98 -14.77 4.45 29.04
N GLY A 99 -15.12 3.77 27.95
CA GLY A 99 -14.23 3.56 26.84
C GLY A 99 -13.82 4.86 26.14
N SER A 100 -12.58 4.92 25.73
CA SER A 100 -12.05 6.02 24.94
C SER A 100 -12.72 6.04 23.57
N ILE A 101 -13.59 7.01 23.37
CA ILE A 101 -14.16 7.40 22.09
C ILE A 101 -13.12 8.24 21.36
N TRP A 102 -12.83 7.88 20.14
CA TRP A 102 -11.96 8.58 19.19
C TRP A 102 -12.53 9.98 18.89
N SER A 103 -11.87 11.04 19.30
CA SER A 103 -12.27 12.40 18.94
C SER A 103 -11.16 13.11 18.16
N HIS A 104 -11.49 13.54 16.97
CA HIS A 104 -10.66 14.31 16.03
C HIS A 104 -10.37 15.75 16.49
N GLU A 105 -10.80 16.18 17.68
CA GLU A 105 -10.63 17.56 18.18
C GLU A 105 -9.26 17.90 18.75
N ALA A 106 -8.33 16.94 18.85
CA ALA A 106 -7.00 17.20 19.45
C ALA A 106 -5.96 17.82 18.50
N ALA A 107 -6.23 17.96 17.21
CA ALA A 107 -5.25 18.44 16.22
C ALA A 107 -5.26 19.96 15.95
N ILE A 108 -6.19 20.72 16.50
CA ILE A 108 -6.33 22.17 16.19
C ILE A 108 -5.90 23.12 17.33
N ARG A 109 -5.52 22.66 18.51
CA ARG A 109 -5.20 23.55 19.65
C ARG A 109 -3.84 23.33 20.32
N SER A 110 -2.76 23.11 19.58
CA SER A 110 -1.42 23.18 20.18
C SER A 110 -0.39 23.89 19.29
N GLY A 111 -0.66 25.13 18.93
CA GLY A 111 0.23 25.93 18.11
C GLY A 111 0.28 27.39 18.52
N LEU A 112 0.45 27.72 19.81
CA LEU A 112 0.77 29.09 20.23
C LEU A 112 1.49 29.06 21.59
N VAL A 113 2.82 28.98 21.54
CA VAL A 113 3.66 29.42 22.65
C VAL A 113 4.69 30.39 22.07
N HIS A 114 4.55 31.63 22.43
CA HIS A 114 5.49 32.72 22.17
C HIS A 114 6.83 32.48 22.92
N ALA A 115 7.93 32.48 22.17
CA ALA A 115 9.24 32.78 22.72
C ALA A 115 9.79 34.07 22.10
N LYS A 116 9.81 35.13 22.89
CA LYS A 116 10.55 36.35 22.60
C LYS A 116 12.04 36.10 22.86
N GLY A 117 12.85 36.19 21.83
CA GLY A 117 14.32 36.23 21.91
C GLY A 117 14.86 37.36 21.04
N ARG A 118 15.62 38.28 21.63
CA ARG A 118 16.19 39.50 21.02
C ARG A 118 17.10 39.15 19.83
N MET A 119 16.91 39.89 18.72
CA MET A 119 17.87 40.04 17.64
C MET A 119 19.03 40.97 18.07
N THR A 120 20.25 40.57 17.80
CA THR A 120 21.39 41.43 17.61
C THR A 120 21.86 41.27 16.15
N GLU A 121 21.82 42.39 15.44
CA GLU A 121 22.37 42.54 14.09
C GLU A 121 23.89 42.40 14.11
N THR A 122 24.43 41.58 13.21
CA THR A 122 25.78 41.77 12.65
C THR A 122 25.71 41.53 11.14
N THR A 123 26.01 42.59 10.44
CA THR A 123 26.21 42.65 8.99
C THR A 123 27.55 42.03 8.62
N ASP A 124 27.51 40.99 7.75
CA ASP A 124 28.68 40.73 6.91
C ASP A 124 28.23 40.20 5.53
N LYS A 125 28.76 40.94 4.53
CA LYS A 125 28.58 40.69 3.11
C LYS A 125 29.50 39.53 2.69
N GLU A 126 28.95 38.38 2.28
CA GLU A 126 29.73 37.41 1.52
C GLU A 126 29.11 37.06 0.17
N LYS A 127 29.97 37.01 -0.83
CA LYS A 127 29.71 36.80 -2.24
C LYS A 127 29.26 35.37 -2.52
N LYS A 128 28.19 35.22 -3.30
CA LYS A 128 27.77 33.94 -3.88
C LYS A 128 28.80 33.45 -4.90
N PRO A 129 29.25 32.18 -4.83
CA PRO A 129 29.96 31.55 -5.95
C PRO A 129 28.95 30.92 -6.94
N PRO A 130 29.36 30.67 -8.21
CA PRO A 130 28.47 30.26 -9.28
C PRO A 130 28.06 28.80 -9.17
N LEU A 131 26.78 28.53 -9.45
CA LEU A 131 26.17 27.22 -9.61
C LEU A 131 26.69 26.53 -10.89
N ASN A 132 27.68 25.67 -10.75
CA ASN A 132 27.90 24.53 -11.67
C ASN A 132 28.87 23.57 -10.98
N GLY A 133 28.37 22.50 -10.42
CA GLY A 133 29.16 21.43 -9.82
C GLY A 133 28.23 20.29 -9.41
N ARG A 134 28.37 19.18 -10.13
CA ARG A 134 27.81 17.88 -9.73
C ARG A 134 28.05 17.66 -8.25
N ARG A 135 27.01 17.75 -7.42
CA ARG A 135 27.06 17.17 -6.07
C ARG A 135 26.98 15.66 -6.24
N ALA A 136 28.13 15.02 -6.11
CA ALA A 136 28.14 13.61 -5.74
C ALA A 136 27.37 13.49 -4.42
N LEU A 137 26.40 12.58 -4.38
CA LEU A 137 25.75 12.17 -3.15
C LEU A 137 26.86 11.75 -2.15
N PRO A 138 26.75 12.10 -0.87
CA PRO A 138 27.73 11.65 0.11
C PRO A 138 27.80 10.12 0.04
N SER A 139 29.00 9.59 -0.13
CA SER A 139 29.26 8.17 0.05
C SER A 139 28.72 7.78 1.43
N ASN A 140 27.89 6.74 1.48
CA ASN A 140 27.33 6.20 2.71
C ASN A 140 28.44 5.88 3.72
N ASN A 141 28.76 6.83 4.58
CA ASN A 141 29.30 6.54 5.90
C ASN A 141 28.11 6.44 6.85
N SER A 142 27.27 5.41 6.67
CA SER A 142 26.57 4.85 7.80
C SER A 142 27.64 4.18 8.65
N ASN A 143 27.86 4.66 9.88
CA ASN A 143 28.69 4.04 10.91
C ASN A 143 28.09 2.71 11.42
N ASP A 144 27.50 1.89 10.55
CA ASP A 144 27.32 0.48 10.77
C ASP A 144 28.64 -0.20 10.46
N GLU A 145 29.56 -0.16 11.42
CA GLU A 145 30.71 -1.05 11.44
C GLU A 145 30.18 -2.49 11.42
N GLU A 146 30.02 -3.02 10.20
CA GLU A 146 29.69 -4.41 9.98
C GLU A 146 30.83 -5.23 10.58
N ASN A 147 30.53 -6.12 11.52
CA ASN A 147 31.56 -7.02 12.05
C ASN A 147 32.10 -7.87 10.89
N GLU A 148 33.31 -7.59 10.49
CA GLU A 148 34.01 -8.36 9.49
C GLU A 148 34.39 -9.72 10.06
N VAL A 149 34.26 -10.79 9.27
CA VAL A 149 34.80 -12.10 9.64
C VAL A 149 36.32 -12.08 9.48
N PRO A 150 37.06 -12.70 10.40
CA PRO A 150 38.50 -12.72 10.31
C PRO A 150 38.98 -13.47 9.07
N GLU A 151 40.03 -12.93 8.40
CA GLU A 151 40.66 -13.57 7.23
C GLU A 151 41.22 -14.93 7.58
N MET A 152 41.72 -15.09 8.78
CA MET A 152 42.22 -16.36 9.32
C MET A 152 41.53 -16.69 10.63
N GLU A 153 40.80 -17.79 10.65
CA GLU A 153 40.23 -18.41 11.84
C GLU A 153 41.02 -19.66 12.22
N ALA A 154 41.95 -19.54 13.18
CA ALA A 154 42.84 -20.60 13.56
C ALA A 154 42.17 -21.68 14.44
N PHE A 155 42.43 -22.95 14.20
CA PHE A 155 41.96 -24.07 15.04
C PHE A 155 42.77 -24.26 16.31
N GLY A 156 43.88 -23.57 16.44
CA GLY A 156 44.80 -23.67 17.57
C GLY A 156 46.08 -22.85 17.36
N LEU A 157 47.21 -23.30 17.92
CA LEU A 157 48.47 -22.63 17.70
C LEU A 157 48.93 -22.79 16.24
N ILE A 158 49.20 -21.68 15.56
CA ILE A 158 49.73 -21.69 14.20
C ILE A 158 51.21 -22.06 14.26
N PRO A 159 51.69 -23.09 13.51
CA PRO A 159 53.09 -23.48 13.50
C PRO A 159 54.03 -22.35 13.00
N ARG A 160 55.21 -22.30 13.54
CA ARG A 160 56.29 -21.44 13.00
C ARG A 160 56.59 -21.89 11.57
N GLY A 161 56.38 -21.03 10.58
CA GLY A 161 56.59 -21.37 9.15
C GLY A 161 55.30 -21.63 8.39
N PHE A 162 54.15 -21.52 9.01
CA PHE A 162 52.87 -21.49 8.28
C PHE A 162 52.87 -20.33 7.30
N ASN A 163 52.72 -20.63 6.03
CA ASN A 163 52.61 -19.64 4.97
C ASN A 163 51.26 -19.79 4.26
N PRO A 164 50.33 -18.85 4.39
CA PRO A 164 49.05 -18.93 3.70
C PRO A 164 49.13 -19.08 2.17
N LYS A 165 50.29 -18.70 1.58
CA LYS A 165 50.52 -18.82 0.12
C LYS A 165 50.68 -20.25 -0.38
N ASP A 166 50.97 -21.19 0.52
CA ASP A 166 51.17 -22.61 0.17
C ASP A 166 49.84 -23.34 -0.03
N TYR A 167 48.73 -22.74 0.39
CA TYR A 167 47.37 -23.26 0.30
C TYR A 167 46.59 -22.68 -0.88
N LEU A 168 45.42 -23.27 -1.19
CA LEU A 168 44.49 -22.73 -2.16
C LEU A 168 44.04 -21.34 -1.69
N ARG A 169 44.13 -20.35 -2.55
CA ARG A 169 43.72 -18.97 -2.24
C ARG A 169 43.00 -18.35 -3.41
N VAL A 170 41.92 -17.63 -3.12
CA VAL A 170 41.17 -16.87 -4.12
C VAL A 170 42.00 -15.65 -4.53
N VAL A 171 42.10 -15.44 -5.84
CA VAL A 171 42.75 -14.28 -6.46
C VAL A 171 41.70 -13.26 -6.89
N ASP A 172 40.62 -13.72 -7.53
CA ASP A 172 39.50 -12.87 -7.99
C ASP A 172 38.19 -13.65 -8.01
N ILE A 173 37.06 -12.90 -7.99
CA ILE A 173 35.72 -13.43 -8.11
C ILE A 173 34.95 -12.62 -9.16
N HIS A 174 34.61 -13.25 -10.28
CA HIS A 174 33.82 -12.66 -11.31
C HIS A 174 32.33 -12.99 -11.09
N MET A 175 31.49 -11.96 -10.91
CA MET A 175 30.09 -12.10 -10.48
C MET A 175 29.08 -12.19 -11.64
N PHE A 176 29.49 -12.05 -12.91
CA PHE A 176 28.60 -11.98 -14.08
C PHE A 176 27.42 -11.01 -13.85
N LYS A 177 27.74 -9.78 -13.48
CA LYS A 177 26.79 -8.78 -12.93
C LYS A 177 26.39 -7.69 -13.92
N GLU A 178 26.96 -7.67 -15.13
CA GLU A 178 26.60 -6.68 -16.13
C GLU A 178 25.18 -6.96 -16.70
N PRO A 179 24.44 -5.91 -17.15
CA PRO A 179 23.06 -6.08 -17.62
C PRO A 179 22.88 -7.12 -18.74
N HIS A 180 23.88 -7.29 -19.60
CA HIS A 180 23.87 -8.25 -20.71
C HIS A 180 24.38 -9.65 -20.32
N GLU A 181 24.89 -9.83 -19.10
CA GLU A 181 25.41 -11.12 -18.63
C GLU A 181 24.29 -12.02 -18.10
N ILE A 182 24.60 -13.31 -18.05
CA ILE A 182 23.63 -14.38 -17.82
C ILE A 182 22.80 -14.22 -16.55
N ASN A 183 23.39 -13.75 -15.45
CA ASN A 183 22.70 -13.67 -14.18
C ASN A 183 21.54 -12.66 -14.24
N LYS A 184 21.84 -11.42 -14.63
CA LYS A 184 20.83 -10.36 -14.69
C LYS A 184 19.74 -10.67 -15.71
N GLN A 185 20.10 -11.29 -16.86
CA GLN A 185 19.12 -11.68 -17.89
C GLN A 185 18.17 -12.79 -17.39
N GLN A 186 18.71 -13.84 -16.80
CA GLN A 186 17.90 -14.96 -16.30
C GLN A 186 17.03 -14.60 -15.10
N HIS A 187 17.49 -13.68 -14.26
CA HIS A 187 16.74 -13.22 -13.09
C HIS A 187 15.85 -12.02 -13.35
N HIS A 188 15.72 -11.52 -14.61
CA HIS A 188 14.94 -10.32 -14.95
C HIS A 188 15.33 -9.11 -14.09
N THR A 189 16.64 -8.90 -13.90
CA THR A 189 17.20 -7.81 -13.09
C THR A 189 18.12 -6.88 -13.88
N ASP A 190 18.16 -7.06 -15.18
CA ASP A 190 18.93 -6.26 -16.13
C ASP A 190 18.50 -4.79 -16.18
N LYS A 191 17.24 -4.50 -15.82
CA LYS A 191 16.70 -3.14 -15.75
C LYS A 191 17.24 -2.32 -14.57
N TYR A 192 17.72 -2.96 -13.48
CA TYR A 192 18.22 -2.24 -12.28
C TYR A 192 19.53 -1.49 -12.58
N TYR A 193 19.51 -0.19 -12.37
CA TYR A 193 20.71 0.65 -12.46
C TYR A 193 21.53 0.52 -11.16
N ASN A 194 22.22 -0.60 -11.04
CA ASN A 194 23.07 -0.93 -9.90
C ASN A 194 24.28 -1.74 -10.37
N PRO A 195 25.52 -1.37 -9.96
CA PRO A 195 26.77 -2.02 -10.40
C PRO A 195 27.03 -3.38 -9.73
N LYS A 196 26.16 -3.83 -8.82
CA LYS A 196 26.28 -5.09 -8.09
C LYS A 196 25.39 -6.16 -8.69
N LEU A 197 25.67 -7.40 -8.32
CA LEU A 197 24.83 -8.52 -8.71
C LEU A 197 23.48 -8.44 -7.98
N ILE A 198 22.39 -8.53 -8.75
CA ILE A 198 21.03 -8.64 -8.24
C ILE A 198 20.45 -9.94 -8.79
N VAL A 199 19.98 -10.82 -7.90
CA VAL A 199 19.36 -12.11 -8.26
C VAL A 199 18.04 -12.29 -7.52
N ARG A 200 17.19 -13.16 -8.05
CA ARG A 200 15.95 -13.57 -7.39
C ARG A 200 16.13 -14.91 -6.71
N ARG A 201 15.57 -15.07 -5.52
CA ARG A 201 15.70 -16.27 -4.70
C ARG A 201 15.05 -17.51 -5.37
N GLY A 202 15.48 -18.71 -4.96
CA GLY A 202 14.92 -19.95 -5.49
C GLY A 202 15.30 -20.28 -6.94
N GLN A 203 16.23 -19.52 -7.53
CA GLN A 203 16.72 -19.71 -8.90
C GLN A 203 18.25 -19.70 -8.92
N PRO A 204 18.92 -20.54 -9.74
CA PRO A 204 20.37 -20.60 -9.79
C PRO A 204 21.00 -19.40 -10.49
N PHE A 205 22.13 -18.93 -9.98
CA PHE A 205 22.98 -17.93 -10.60
C PHE A 205 24.44 -18.40 -10.62
N GLN A 206 25.30 -17.74 -11.39
CA GLN A 206 26.68 -18.16 -11.63
C GLN A 206 27.68 -17.16 -11.10
N ILE A 207 28.80 -17.66 -10.56
CA ILE A 207 30.02 -16.90 -10.30
C ILE A 207 31.22 -17.70 -10.81
N GLN A 208 32.34 -17.01 -11.09
CA GLN A 208 33.62 -17.64 -11.35
C GLN A 208 34.62 -17.24 -10.27
N ILE A 209 35.41 -18.20 -9.79
CA ILE A 209 36.45 -17.99 -8.80
C ILE A 209 37.79 -18.35 -9.43
N ASP A 210 38.72 -17.41 -9.41
CA ASP A 210 40.08 -17.60 -9.86
C ASP A 210 40.99 -17.84 -8.64
N PHE A 211 41.73 -18.91 -8.68
CA PHE A 211 42.65 -19.31 -7.60
C PHE A 211 44.10 -19.05 -7.98
N ASN A 212 44.95 -19.05 -6.98
CA ASN A 212 46.42 -18.95 -7.17
C ASN A 212 47.03 -20.14 -7.87
N ARG A 213 46.36 -21.29 -7.94
CA ARG A 213 46.70 -22.54 -8.61
C ARG A 213 45.46 -23.35 -8.94
N PRO A 214 45.57 -24.42 -9.78
CA PRO A 214 44.44 -25.30 -10.06
C PRO A 214 43.84 -25.90 -8.78
N TYR A 215 42.50 -25.90 -8.69
CA TYR A 215 41.73 -26.58 -7.66
C TYR A 215 41.81 -28.10 -7.79
N ARG A 216 42.15 -28.78 -6.68
CA ARG A 216 42.30 -30.24 -6.59
C ARG A 216 41.24 -30.79 -5.64
N PRO A 217 40.14 -31.43 -6.13
CA PRO A 217 39.02 -31.84 -5.28
C PRO A 217 39.43 -32.88 -4.23
N GLU A 218 40.55 -33.63 -4.45
CA GLU A 218 41.02 -34.63 -3.53
C GLU A 218 41.71 -34.05 -2.28
N THR A 219 42.22 -32.83 -2.38
CA THR A 219 43.04 -32.22 -1.32
C THR A 219 42.54 -30.84 -0.87
N ASP A 220 41.81 -30.14 -1.71
CA ASP A 220 41.34 -28.79 -1.45
C ASP A 220 39.87 -28.81 -1.08
N GLN A 221 39.51 -28.09 -0.06
CA GLN A 221 38.13 -27.88 0.36
C GLN A 221 37.86 -26.38 0.50
N PHE A 222 36.77 -25.93 -0.09
CA PHE A 222 36.27 -24.57 0.05
C PHE A 222 34.75 -24.53 0.06
N TRP A 223 34.19 -23.42 0.58
CA TRP A 223 32.76 -23.13 0.55
C TRP A 223 32.55 -21.65 0.43
N LEU A 224 31.32 -21.25 0.15
CA LEU A 224 30.90 -19.84 0.10
C LEU A 224 30.22 -19.49 1.42
N GLU A 225 30.38 -18.24 1.86
CA GLU A 225 29.69 -17.70 3.03
C GLU A 225 28.95 -16.44 2.61
N TYR A 226 27.60 -16.46 2.69
CA TYR A 226 26.74 -15.29 2.50
C TYR A 226 26.28 -14.75 3.84
N LEU A 227 26.55 -13.48 4.12
CA LEU A 227 26.29 -12.83 5.40
C LEU A 227 25.46 -11.57 5.20
N ILE A 228 24.49 -11.33 6.09
CA ILE A 228 23.69 -10.11 6.13
C ILE A 228 23.55 -9.61 7.56
N GLY A 229 23.59 -8.28 7.74
CA GLY A 229 23.47 -7.62 9.04
C GLY A 229 24.75 -7.60 9.87
N ARG A 230 24.69 -6.92 11.01
CA ARG A 230 25.83 -6.66 11.89
C ARG A 230 26.31 -7.92 12.63
N TYR A 231 25.38 -8.77 13.07
CA TYR A 231 25.67 -9.99 13.85
C TYR A 231 25.07 -11.22 13.16
N PRO A 232 25.68 -11.71 12.08
CA PRO A 232 25.14 -12.84 11.32
C PRO A 232 25.08 -14.12 12.15
N GLN A 233 23.98 -14.87 12.05
CA GLN A 233 23.74 -16.11 12.78
C GLN A 233 23.12 -17.16 11.84
N GLN A 234 23.61 -18.39 11.89
CA GLN A 234 23.14 -19.48 11.03
C GLN A 234 21.67 -19.84 11.32
N ASN A 235 21.30 -19.94 12.59
CA ASN A 235 19.93 -20.25 13.02
C ASN A 235 18.90 -19.18 12.66
N LYS A 236 19.34 -17.95 12.36
CA LYS A 236 18.49 -16.84 11.88
C LYS A 236 18.52 -16.69 10.35
N GLY A 237 19.25 -17.54 9.63
CA GLY A 237 19.41 -17.43 8.17
C GLY A 237 20.17 -16.17 7.71
N THR A 238 20.92 -15.52 8.61
CA THR A 238 21.73 -14.32 8.33
C THR A 238 23.22 -14.63 8.12
N TYR A 239 23.69 -15.83 8.47
CA TYR A 239 24.94 -16.42 8.09
C TYR A 239 24.69 -17.75 7.38
N ILE A 240 25.08 -17.84 6.11
CA ILE A 240 24.70 -18.96 5.22
C ILE A 240 25.99 -19.58 4.64
N PRO A 241 26.51 -20.66 5.23
CA PRO A 241 27.58 -21.44 4.63
C PRO A 241 27.03 -22.32 3.51
N ILE A 242 27.59 -22.21 2.30
CA ILE A 242 27.15 -22.92 1.11
C ILE A 242 28.23 -23.90 0.68
N LEU A 243 28.00 -25.17 0.93
CA LEU A 243 28.90 -26.25 0.52
C LEU A 243 28.80 -26.55 -0.97
N VAL A 244 29.94 -26.83 -1.59
CA VAL A 244 29.98 -27.32 -2.98
C VAL A 244 29.55 -28.78 -3.01
N ARG A 245 28.58 -29.10 -3.88
CA ARG A 245 27.97 -30.46 -4.03
C ARG A 245 27.86 -30.82 -5.50
N ASP A 246 27.72 -32.08 -5.80
CA ASP A 246 27.56 -32.55 -7.19
C ASP A 246 26.16 -32.26 -7.74
N VAL A 247 25.15 -32.18 -6.89
CA VAL A 247 23.75 -31.94 -7.26
C VAL A 247 23.18 -30.80 -6.46
N LEU A 248 22.53 -29.84 -7.16
CA LEU A 248 21.74 -28.82 -6.53
C LEU A 248 20.34 -29.37 -6.24
N LYS A 249 19.82 -29.05 -5.05
CA LYS A 249 18.46 -29.37 -4.66
C LYS A 249 17.59 -28.13 -4.80
N PRO A 250 16.46 -28.17 -5.54
CA PRO A 250 15.55 -27.06 -5.63
C PRO A 250 15.06 -26.58 -4.25
N GLY A 251 15.05 -25.27 -4.03
CA GLY A 251 14.57 -24.68 -2.78
C GLY A 251 15.56 -24.72 -1.59
N GLU A 252 16.72 -25.35 -1.72
CA GLU A 252 17.79 -25.36 -0.71
C GLU A 252 19.01 -24.56 -1.18
N TRP A 253 19.77 -24.00 -0.23
CA TRP A 253 21.06 -23.40 -0.52
C TRP A 253 22.08 -24.48 -0.93
N GLY A 254 22.83 -24.23 -2.00
CA GLY A 254 23.87 -25.13 -2.50
C GLY A 254 24.68 -24.47 -3.60
N ALA A 255 25.89 -25.00 -3.83
CA ALA A 255 26.73 -24.62 -4.97
C ALA A 255 27.21 -25.88 -5.70
N LYS A 256 27.32 -25.81 -7.03
CA LYS A 256 27.83 -26.90 -7.90
C LYS A 256 28.87 -26.32 -8.86
N ILE A 257 29.99 -27.01 -9.00
CA ILE A 257 30.97 -26.68 -10.02
C ILE A 257 30.41 -27.10 -11.38
N THR A 258 30.29 -26.14 -12.29
CA THR A 258 29.79 -26.37 -13.66
C THR A 258 30.92 -26.43 -14.70
N HIS A 259 32.04 -25.75 -14.42
CA HIS A 259 33.18 -25.70 -15.31
C HIS A 259 34.48 -25.55 -14.52
N ARG A 260 35.55 -26.13 -15.03
CA ARG A 260 36.94 -26.01 -14.48
C ARG A 260 37.88 -25.77 -15.64
N GLU A 261 38.67 -24.73 -15.55
CA GLU A 261 39.66 -24.40 -16.55
C GLU A 261 40.89 -23.75 -15.89
N ASN A 262 42.05 -24.36 -16.02
CA ASN A 262 43.28 -23.86 -15.40
C ASN A 262 43.10 -23.57 -13.90
N ASN A 263 43.28 -22.34 -13.51
CA ASN A 263 43.12 -21.86 -12.13
C ASN A 263 41.69 -21.38 -11.78
N SER A 264 40.77 -21.46 -12.72
CA SER A 264 39.44 -20.90 -12.58
C SER A 264 38.39 -22.01 -12.43
N ILE A 265 37.41 -21.78 -11.59
CA ILE A 265 36.21 -22.62 -11.50
C ILE A 265 34.95 -21.76 -11.65
N ARG A 266 33.94 -22.28 -12.34
CA ARG A 266 32.63 -21.68 -12.41
C ARG A 266 31.66 -22.46 -11.55
N LEU A 267 30.93 -21.73 -10.72
CA LEU A 267 29.92 -22.28 -9.83
C LEU A 267 28.52 -21.87 -10.27
N SER A 268 27.58 -22.80 -10.20
CA SER A 268 26.15 -22.50 -10.15
C SER A 268 25.70 -22.53 -8.69
N ILE A 269 25.11 -21.45 -8.21
CA ILE A 269 24.68 -21.29 -6.82
C ILE A 269 23.16 -21.23 -6.81
N MET A 270 22.51 -22.08 -6.01
CA MET A 270 21.08 -22.06 -5.75
C MET A 270 20.82 -21.44 -4.39
N SER A 271 19.94 -20.44 -4.31
CA SER A 271 19.42 -19.92 -3.04
C SER A 271 18.10 -20.61 -2.65
N SER A 272 17.77 -20.62 -1.36
CA SER A 272 16.45 -21.07 -0.92
C SER A 272 15.35 -20.14 -1.43
N ALA A 273 14.21 -20.70 -1.85
CA ALA A 273 13.02 -19.93 -2.26
C ALA A 273 12.34 -19.19 -1.09
N THR A 274 12.72 -19.50 0.15
CA THR A 274 12.18 -18.86 1.37
C THR A 274 13.24 -18.02 2.12
N CYS A 275 14.45 -17.86 1.55
CA CYS A 275 15.51 -17.10 2.22
C CYS A 275 15.08 -15.62 2.37
N ILE A 276 15.69 -14.96 3.34
CA ILE A 276 15.55 -13.53 3.54
C ILE A 276 16.05 -12.75 2.33
N ILE A 277 15.42 -11.63 2.03
CA ILE A 277 15.84 -10.72 0.97
C ILE A 277 16.73 -9.61 1.53
N GLY A 278 17.57 -9.04 0.69
CA GLY A 278 18.45 -7.94 1.09
C GLY A 278 19.82 -8.00 0.42
N LYS A 279 20.76 -7.24 0.95
CA LYS A 279 22.14 -7.12 0.45
C LYS A 279 23.08 -7.98 1.27
N PHE A 280 23.60 -9.03 0.65
CA PHE A 280 24.50 -10.00 1.26
C PHE A 280 25.94 -9.72 0.91
N ARG A 281 26.84 -9.90 1.90
CA ARG A 281 28.30 -9.94 1.73
C ARG A 281 28.69 -11.35 1.35
N LEU A 282 29.58 -11.50 0.37
CA LEU A 282 30.14 -12.80 -0.05
C LEU A 282 31.59 -12.93 0.46
N TYR A 283 31.88 -14.07 1.08
CA TYR A 283 33.21 -14.54 1.35
C TYR A 283 33.40 -15.95 0.78
N VAL A 284 34.61 -16.28 0.37
CA VAL A 284 35.02 -17.63 0.02
C VAL A 284 35.96 -18.12 1.11
N ALA A 285 35.57 -19.20 1.75
CA ALA A 285 36.35 -19.83 2.83
C ALA A 285 37.04 -21.10 2.32
N VAL A 286 38.31 -21.21 2.61
CA VAL A 286 39.16 -22.34 2.23
C VAL A 286 39.67 -23.04 3.50
N TRP A 287 39.47 -24.35 3.55
CA TRP A 287 39.98 -25.18 4.64
C TRP A 287 41.51 -25.37 4.54
N THR A 288 42.17 -25.24 5.67
CA THR A 288 43.56 -25.63 5.83
C THR A 288 43.73 -26.49 7.09
N PRO A 289 44.83 -27.26 7.24
CA PRO A 289 45.04 -28.03 8.48
C PRO A 289 45.14 -27.20 9.77
N PHE A 290 45.35 -25.87 9.64
CA PHE A 290 45.59 -24.97 10.78
C PHE A 290 44.48 -23.99 11.01
N GLY A 291 43.51 -23.93 10.10
CA GLY A 291 42.38 -23.01 10.21
C GLY A 291 41.69 -22.73 8.89
N ILE A 292 40.73 -21.82 8.92
CA ILE A 292 39.96 -21.37 7.77
C ILE A 292 40.56 -20.07 7.26
N LEU A 293 40.93 -20.04 5.98
CA LEU A 293 41.32 -18.82 5.25
C LEU A 293 40.16 -18.25 4.48
N ARG A 294 39.79 -17.00 4.70
CA ARG A 294 38.73 -16.29 4.00
C ARG A 294 39.26 -15.21 3.08
N THR A 295 38.52 -14.90 2.05
CA THR A 295 38.74 -13.70 1.24
C THR A 295 38.54 -12.46 2.11
N GLN A 296 39.24 -11.37 1.77
CA GLN A 296 39.00 -10.06 2.35
C GLN A 296 37.62 -9.54 1.98
N ARG A 297 37.08 -8.62 2.77
CA ARG A 297 35.83 -7.90 2.46
C ARG A 297 36.00 -7.18 1.13
N ASN A 298 35.08 -7.52 0.19
CA ASN A 298 35.02 -6.86 -1.11
C ASN A 298 33.59 -6.45 -1.41
N SER A 299 33.27 -5.16 -1.37
CA SER A 299 31.95 -4.66 -1.66
C SER A 299 31.50 -4.89 -3.12
N ALA A 300 32.44 -5.13 -4.06
CA ALA A 300 32.14 -5.42 -5.46
C ALA A 300 31.45 -6.79 -5.66
N THR A 301 31.63 -7.71 -4.69
CA THR A 301 31.02 -9.04 -4.70
C THR A 301 29.72 -9.12 -3.89
N ASP A 302 29.23 -8.00 -3.35
CA ASP A 302 27.93 -7.95 -2.68
C ASP A 302 26.82 -8.38 -3.65
N THR A 303 25.89 -9.18 -3.13
CA THR A 303 24.77 -9.72 -3.91
C THR A 303 23.46 -9.29 -3.28
N TYR A 304 22.61 -8.66 -4.06
CA TYR A 304 21.22 -8.43 -3.67
C TYR A 304 20.40 -9.65 -4.03
N ILE A 305 19.62 -10.13 -3.07
CA ILE A 305 18.66 -11.22 -3.27
C ILE A 305 17.25 -10.64 -3.09
N LEU A 306 16.38 -10.87 -4.07
CA LEU A 306 15.01 -10.37 -4.13
C LEU A 306 13.99 -11.51 -4.16
N PHE A 307 12.72 -11.20 -3.95
CA PHE A 307 11.61 -12.12 -4.21
C PHE A 307 11.57 -12.56 -5.67
N ASN A 308 11.00 -13.74 -5.91
CA ASN A 308 10.99 -14.35 -7.23
C ASN A 308 9.58 -14.77 -7.69
N PRO A 309 8.85 -13.89 -8.39
CA PRO A 309 7.54 -14.22 -8.96
C PRO A 309 7.57 -15.33 -10.05
N TRP A 310 8.75 -15.70 -10.55
CA TRP A 310 8.94 -16.79 -11.52
C TRP A 310 9.21 -18.15 -10.85
N CYS A 311 9.43 -18.18 -9.54
CA CYS A 311 9.72 -19.40 -8.79
C CYS A 311 8.45 -19.94 -8.10
N GLN A 312 7.96 -21.09 -8.53
CA GLN A 312 6.74 -21.73 -7.96
C GLN A 312 6.80 -21.98 -6.44
N GLN A 313 7.98 -22.05 -5.86
CA GLN A 313 8.19 -22.29 -4.43
C GLN A 313 8.26 -20.97 -3.63
N ASP A 314 8.30 -19.82 -4.30
CA ASP A 314 8.28 -18.51 -3.63
C ASP A 314 6.84 -18.13 -3.26
N ALA A 315 6.69 -17.51 -2.09
CA ALA A 315 5.39 -17.03 -1.61
C ALA A 315 4.72 -15.99 -2.53
N VAL A 316 5.49 -15.38 -3.44
CA VAL A 316 5.01 -14.36 -4.39
C VAL A 316 4.91 -14.87 -5.82
N TYR A 317 4.93 -16.19 -6.03
CA TYR A 317 4.80 -16.78 -7.36
C TYR A 317 3.53 -16.32 -8.07
N LEU A 318 3.68 -15.88 -9.30
CA LEU A 318 2.59 -15.43 -10.19
C LEU A 318 2.72 -16.16 -11.53
N ASP A 319 1.68 -16.86 -11.97
CA ASP A 319 1.79 -17.84 -13.08
C ASP A 319 1.85 -17.17 -14.48
N ASP A 320 1.10 -16.07 -14.71
CA ASP A 320 1.04 -15.40 -16.03
C ASP A 320 2.26 -14.50 -16.26
N GLU A 321 2.96 -14.71 -17.39
CA GLU A 321 4.15 -13.92 -17.76
C GLU A 321 3.82 -12.45 -18.04
N ARG A 322 2.66 -12.15 -18.63
CA ARG A 322 2.25 -10.76 -18.93
C ARG A 322 1.92 -10.00 -17.64
N GLU A 323 1.37 -10.71 -16.65
CA GLU A 323 1.14 -10.12 -15.32
C GLU A 323 2.46 -9.89 -14.59
N ARG A 324 3.43 -10.80 -14.68
CA ARG A 324 4.79 -10.57 -14.14
C ARG A 324 5.46 -9.36 -14.80
N GLU A 325 5.35 -9.21 -16.14
CA GLU A 325 5.87 -8.02 -16.83
C GLU A 325 5.16 -6.75 -16.35
N GLU A 326 3.83 -6.78 -16.21
CA GLU A 326 3.06 -5.61 -15.75
C GLU A 326 3.28 -5.30 -14.28
N TYR A 327 3.16 -6.29 -13.39
CA TYR A 327 3.08 -6.05 -11.96
C TYR A 327 4.44 -6.04 -11.23
N VAL A 328 5.54 -6.43 -11.94
CA VAL A 328 6.91 -6.42 -11.39
C VAL A 328 7.85 -5.58 -12.23
N LEU A 329 7.82 -5.72 -13.57
CA LEU A 329 8.84 -5.17 -14.46
C LEU A 329 8.42 -3.86 -15.15
N ASN A 330 7.14 -3.50 -15.12
CA ASN A 330 6.69 -2.20 -15.62
C ASN A 330 7.04 -1.10 -14.61
N ASP A 331 7.75 -0.06 -15.06
CA ASP A 331 8.23 1.04 -14.23
C ASP A 331 7.38 2.32 -14.32
N VAL A 332 6.23 2.24 -14.98
CA VAL A 332 5.23 3.31 -15.06
C VAL A 332 3.83 2.72 -14.87
N GLY A 333 3.02 3.34 -14.05
CA GLY A 333 1.63 2.96 -13.85
C GLY A 333 0.66 4.07 -14.19
N ILE A 334 -0.61 3.81 -13.95
CA ILE A 334 -1.69 4.78 -14.11
C ILE A 334 -2.43 4.92 -12.78
N VAL A 335 -2.69 6.16 -12.40
CA VAL A 335 -3.61 6.54 -11.31
C VAL A 335 -4.90 7.01 -11.96
N PHE A 336 -6.00 6.36 -11.63
CA PHE A 336 -7.34 6.83 -11.98
C PHE A 336 -7.82 7.77 -10.87
N HIS A 337 -8.40 8.92 -11.24
CA HIS A 337 -8.85 9.94 -10.31
C HIS A 337 -10.08 10.68 -10.85
N GLY A 338 -10.55 11.72 -10.14
CA GLY A 338 -11.76 12.45 -10.51
C GLY A 338 -12.97 11.96 -9.73
N ASN A 339 -13.99 11.48 -10.40
CA ASN A 339 -15.17 10.85 -9.79
C ASN A 339 -15.79 9.83 -10.77
N ILE A 340 -16.76 9.06 -10.29
CA ILE A 340 -17.41 7.99 -11.07
C ILE A 340 -18.00 8.45 -12.41
N ASN A 341 -18.46 9.70 -12.49
CA ASN A 341 -19.07 10.23 -13.72
C ASN A 341 -18.02 10.85 -14.67
N GLU A 342 -16.85 11.14 -14.16
CA GLU A 342 -15.78 11.80 -14.89
C GLU A 342 -14.42 11.27 -14.46
N ILE A 343 -14.11 10.07 -14.94
CA ILE A 343 -12.86 9.36 -14.67
C ILE A 343 -11.74 10.03 -15.48
N LYS A 344 -10.70 10.45 -14.78
CA LYS A 344 -9.47 10.98 -15.35
C LYS A 344 -8.33 10.02 -15.05
N LEU A 345 -7.35 9.99 -15.92
CA LEU A 345 -6.15 9.17 -15.74
C LEU A 345 -4.91 10.05 -15.77
N ARG A 346 -3.92 9.67 -14.99
CA ARG A 346 -2.57 10.23 -15.02
C ARG A 346 -1.55 9.13 -14.86
N SER A 347 -0.47 9.20 -15.64
CA SER A 347 0.64 8.30 -15.44
C SER A 347 1.40 8.63 -14.16
N TRP A 348 1.95 7.59 -13.51
CA TRP A 348 2.83 7.69 -12.36
C TRP A 348 4.12 6.91 -12.63
N SER A 349 5.26 7.59 -12.52
CA SER A 349 6.57 6.98 -12.62
C SER A 349 6.90 6.24 -11.33
N TYR A 350 6.92 4.91 -11.36
CA TYR A 350 7.42 4.12 -10.24
C TYR A 350 8.93 4.20 -10.13
N GLY A 351 9.64 4.08 -11.24
CA GLY A 351 11.09 4.20 -11.31
C GLY A 351 11.85 3.24 -10.39
N GLN A 352 11.29 2.06 -10.09
CA GLN A 352 11.86 1.08 -9.15
C GLN A 352 13.27 0.57 -9.53
N PHE A 353 13.70 0.79 -10.76
CA PHE A 353 14.99 0.38 -11.28
C PHE A 353 16.03 1.50 -11.32
N GLU A 354 15.64 2.74 -10.92
CA GLU A 354 16.53 3.88 -10.92
C GLU A 354 17.62 3.76 -9.85
N GLU A 355 18.71 4.50 -10.03
CA GLU A 355 19.87 4.47 -9.15
C GLU A 355 19.49 4.78 -7.70
N ASN A 356 20.02 3.97 -6.76
CA ASN A 356 19.81 4.05 -5.32
C ASN A 356 18.37 3.76 -4.82
N ILE A 357 17.40 3.46 -5.69
CA ILE A 357 16.03 3.14 -5.25
C ILE A 357 16.00 1.80 -4.51
N LEU A 358 16.74 0.79 -4.97
CA LEU A 358 16.82 -0.49 -4.25
C LEU A 358 17.43 -0.32 -2.84
N ASP A 359 18.49 0.46 -2.70
CA ASP A 359 19.09 0.74 -1.39
C ASP A 359 18.13 1.56 -0.49
N ALA A 360 17.39 2.50 -1.07
CA ALA A 360 16.35 3.24 -0.35
C ALA A 360 15.23 2.30 0.16
N CYS A 361 14.73 1.38 -0.69
CA CYS A 361 13.70 0.41 -0.29
C CYS A 361 14.20 -0.55 0.82
N LEU A 362 15.43 -1.00 0.75
CA LEU A 362 16.02 -1.82 1.82
C LEU A 362 16.17 -1.03 3.12
N PHE A 363 16.58 0.24 3.03
CA PHE A 363 16.65 1.15 4.18
C PHE A 363 15.30 1.35 4.87
N LEU A 364 14.17 1.37 4.13
CA LEU A 364 12.84 1.47 4.74
C LEU A 364 12.53 0.30 5.66
N MET A 365 12.98 -0.92 5.32
CA MET A 365 12.83 -2.08 6.21
C MET A 365 13.68 -1.97 7.47
N ASP A 366 14.88 -1.35 7.37
CA ASP A 366 15.73 -1.04 8.54
C ASP A 366 15.05 0.02 9.42
N LYS A 367 14.52 1.08 8.80
CA LYS A 367 13.80 2.17 9.48
C LYS A 367 12.55 1.68 10.21
N ALA A 368 11.81 0.74 9.61
CA ALA A 368 10.65 0.08 10.21
C ALA A 368 11.01 -1.00 11.25
N GLU A 369 12.29 -1.13 11.60
CA GLU A 369 12.82 -2.08 12.57
C GLU A 369 12.43 -3.54 12.29
N LEU A 370 12.18 -3.88 11.01
CA LEU A 370 11.87 -5.25 10.64
C LEU A 370 13.10 -6.13 10.81
N GLU A 371 13.03 -7.09 11.75
CA GLU A 371 14.11 -8.06 11.95
C GLU A 371 14.52 -8.72 10.63
N LEU A 372 15.82 -8.89 10.42
CA LEU A 372 16.35 -9.55 9.20
C LEU A 372 15.71 -10.91 8.96
N SER A 373 15.51 -11.72 10.00
CA SER A 373 14.82 -13.01 9.93
C SER A 373 13.39 -12.93 9.38
N GLY A 374 12.73 -11.79 9.52
CA GLY A 374 11.39 -11.52 8.98
C GLY A 374 11.37 -11.15 7.50
N ARG A 375 12.50 -10.75 6.91
CA ARG A 375 12.57 -10.23 5.52
C ARG A 375 12.43 -11.30 4.43
N GLY A 376 12.21 -12.55 4.79
CA GLY A 376 11.80 -13.62 3.87
C GLY A 376 10.28 -13.73 3.69
N ASN A 377 9.49 -13.03 4.52
CA ASN A 377 8.05 -13.13 4.57
C ASN A 377 7.38 -11.87 4.00
N PRO A 378 6.70 -11.95 2.82
CA PRO A 378 6.06 -10.80 2.19
C PRO A 378 4.94 -10.19 3.04
N ILE A 379 4.22 -10.99 3.84
CA ILE A 379 3.16 -10.53 4.75
C ILE A 379 3.73 -9.52 5.77
N LYS A 380 4.87 -9.88 6.41
CA LYS A 380 5.55 -9.01 7.38
C LYS A 380 6.09 -7.74 6.73
N ILE A 381 6.68 -7.86 5.53
CA ILE A 381 7.21 -6.73 4.78
C ILE A 381 6.07 -5.76 4.43
N CYS A 382 4.97 -6.24 3.87
CA CYS A 382 3.81 -5.41 3.54
C CYS A 382 3.24 -4.72 4.79
N ARG A 383 3.13 -5.47 5.91
CA ARG A 383 2.60 -4.92 7.17
C ARG A 383 3.42 -3.77 7.73
N VAL A 384 4.75 -3.88 7.75
CA VAL A 384 5.60 -2.79 8.25
C VAL A 384 5.74 -1.66 7.22
N ALA A 385 5.69 -1.99 5.93
CA ALA A 385 5.79 -1.00 4.87
C ALA A 385 4.56 -0.07 4.85
N SER A 386 3.33 -0.59 5.10
CA SER A 386 2.13 0.25 5.17
C SER A 386 2.24 1.34 6.25
N ALA A 387 2.96 1.09 7.35
CA ALA A 387 3.25 2.11 8.36
C ALA A 387 4.35 3.08 7.90
N VAL A 388 5.53 2.57 7.50
CA VAL A 388 6.71 3.41 7.22
C VAL A 388 6.56 4.29 5.98
N ILE A 389 5.64 3.98 5.07
CA ILE A 389 5.34 4.83 3.91
C ILE A 389 4.74 6.17 4.34
N ASN A 390 3.96 6.23 5.41
CA ASN A 390 3.49 7.50 5.99
C ASN A 390 4.37 7.93 7.19
N SER A 391 4.27 9.19 7.59
CA SER A 391 5.13 9.78 8.63
C SER A 391 4.44 9.95 9.99
N ARG A 392 3.24 9.41 10.16
CA ARG A 392 2.39 9.73 11.34
C ARG A 392 2.99 9.25 12.66
N ASP A 393 3.51 8.03 12.71
CA ASP A 393 3.95 7.42 13.97
C ASP A 393 5.47 7.35 14.12
N ASP A 394 6.19 7.08 13.01
CA ASP A 394 7.60 6.67 13.01
C ASP A 394 8.52 7.60 12.20
N ASN A 395 8.04 8.78 11.79
CA ASN A 395 8.73 9.66 10.84
C ASN A 395 9.10 8.94 9.53
N GLY A 396 8.15 8.18 8.99
CA GLY A 396 8.28 7.50 7.71
C GLY A 396 8.35 8.45 6.51
N VAL A 397 8.14 7.90 5.30
CA VAL A 397 8.56 8.55 4.05
C VAL A 397 7.80 9.83 3.75
N ILE A 398 6.48 9.85 3.88
CA ILE A 398 5.64 10.93 3.36
C ILE A 398 4.79 11.54 4.46
N ALA A 399 4.84 12.87 4.58
CA ALA A 399 3.89 13.64 5.38
C ALA A 399 2.62 13.94 4.54
N GLY A 400 1.46 13.51 5.03
CA GLY A 400 0.17 13.79 4.39
C GLY A 400 -0.30 15.21 4.67
N SER A 401 -1.02 15.83 3.70
CA SER A 401 -1.75 17.07 3.89
C SER A 401 -3.03 17.06 3.06
N TRP A 402 -4.17 17.34 3.73
CA TRP A 402 -5.51 17.40 3.12
C TRP A 402 -6.22 18.73 3.32
N ASP A 403 -5.55 19.71 3.96
CA ASP A 403 -6.07 21.04 4.26
C ASP A 403 -5.75 22.08 3.18
N ASN A 404 -5.17 21.65 2.05
CA ASN A 404 -4.71 22.50 0.94
C ASN A 404 -3.60 23.49 1.32
N THR A 405 -2.93 23.27 2.45
CA THR A 405 -1.82 24.11 2.93
C THR A 405 -0.51 23.37 2.74
N TYR A 406 0.31 23.82 1.79
CA TYR A 406 1.56 23.14 1.40
C TYR A 406 2.80 23.97 1.72
N THR A 407 2.74 24.77 2.76
CA THR A 407 3.85 25.60 3.21
C THR A 407 5.09 24.76 3.50
N TYR A 408 6.22 25.14 2.93
CA TYR A 408 7.51 24.43 3.04
C TYR A 408 7.54 23.01 2.45
N GLY A 409 6.69 22.72 1.48
CA GLY A 409 6.65 21.43 0.82
C GLY A 409 6.22 21.53 -0.65
N VAL A 410 6.05 20.38 -1.26
CA VAL A 410 5.57 20.21 -2.64
C VAL A 410 4.11 19.79 -2.58
N PRO A 411 3.18 20.47 -3.26
CA PRO A 411 1.79 20.02 -3.33
C PRO A 411 1.70 18.58 -3.86
N PRO A 412 0.82 17.74 -3.32
CA PRO A 412 0.69 16.32 -3.77
C PRO A 412 0.47 16.19 -5.28
N SER A 413 -0.24 17.16 -5.87
CA SER A 413 -0.52 17.23 -7.31
C SER A 413 0.71 17.49 -8.19
N ALA A 414 1.80 18.01 -7.63
CA ALA A 414 2.99 18.35 -8.41
C ALA A 414 3.93 17.15 -8.62
N TRP A 415 3.78 16.07 -7.85
CA TRP A 415 4.59 14.87 -8.02
C TRP A 415 4.19 14.11 -9.29
N THR A 416 5.19 13.66 -10.04
CA THR A 416 5.04 12.88 -11.27
C THR A 416 5.42 11.41 -11.05
N GLY A 417 6.13 11.11 -9.95
CA GLY A 417 6.57 9.76 -9.61
C GLY A 417 7.20 9.64 -8.22
N SER A 418 7.71 8.46 -7.94
CA SER A 418 8.20 8.04 -6.62
C SER A 418 9.67 8.32 -6.37
N VAL A 419 10.47 8.47 -7.43
CA VAL A 419 11.95 8.50 -7.35
C VAL A 419 12.45 9.64 -6.49
N ASP A 420 12.02 10.88 -6.76
CA ASP A 420 12.43 12.04 -5.99
C ASP A 420 12.06 11.90 -4.50
N ILE A 421 10.86 11.41 -4.22
CA ILE A 421 10.35 11.22 -2.85
C ILE A 421 11.23 10.23 -2.09
N LEU A 422 11.50 9.07 -2.67
CA LEU A 422 12.30 8.03 -2.03
C LEU A 422 13.77 8.46 -1.85
N LEU A 423 14.37 9.14 -2.83
CA LEU A 423 15.74 9.60 -2.75
C LEU A 423 15.90 10.79 -1.78
N GLU A 424 14.92 11.71 -1.74
CA GLU A 424 14.91 12.80 -0.76
C GLU A 424 14.81 12.25 0.67
N TYR A 425 13.89 11.30 0.92
CA TYR A 425 13.80 10.62 2.21
C TYR A 425 15.08 9.85 2.55
N TYR A 426 15.61 9.07 1.59
CA TYR A 426 16.82 8.27 1.80
C TYR A 426 18.04 9.12 2.15
N SER A 427 18.16 10.32 1.57
CA SER A 427 19.26 11.24 1.84
C SER A 427 19.06 12.05 3.13
N SER A 428 17.88 12.61 3.35
CA SER A 428 17.57 13.52 4.45
C SER A 428 17.24 12.79 5.75
N LYS A 429 16.69 11.57 5.68
CA LYS A 429 16.08 10.80 6.77
C LYS A 429 14.89 11.54 7.42
N GLN A 430 14.31 12.52 6.70
CA GLN A 430 13.19 13.32 7.15
C GLN A 430 11.99 13.13 6.23
N PRO A 431 10.76 13.14 6.76
CA PRO A 431 9.55 13.02 5.95
C PRO A 431 9.46 14.04 4.84
N VAL A 432 9.18 13.56 3.63
CA VAL A 432 8.97 14.37 2.42
C VAL A 432 7.58 15.00 2.47
N ARG A 433 7.45 16.28 2.16
CA ARG A 433 6.20 17.06 2.24
C ARG A 433 5.76 17.47 0.83
N TYR A 434 4.53 17.20 0.40
CA TYR A 434 3.41 16.49 1.03
C TYR A 434 2.88 15.39 0.10
N GLY A 435 2.09 14.43 0.65
CA GLY A 435 1.38 13.40 -0.10
C GLY A 435 -0.12 13.37 0.18
N GLN A 436 -0.86 12.73 -0.71
CA GLN A 436 -2.25 12.29 -0.59
C GLN A 436 -2.36 10.85 -1.10
N CYS A 437 -3.54 10.22 -1.09
CA CYS A 437 -3.67 8.78 -1.27
C CYS A 437 -2.90 8.21 -2.47
N TRP A 438 -2.99 8.83 -3.64
CA TRP A 438 -2.28 8.35 -4.84
C TRP A 438 -0.75 8.47 -4.75
N VAL A 439 -0.23 9.42 -3.94
CA VAL A 439 1.21 9.56 -3.71
C VAL A 439 1.70 8.45 -2.80
N PHE A 440 0.97 8.18 -1.70
CA PHE A 440 1.25 7.03 -0.82
C PHE A 440 1.21 5.73 -1.61
N ALA A 441 0.13 5.50 -2.37
CA ALA A 441 -0.03 4.30 -3.19
C ALA A 441 1.08 4.17 -4.26
N GLY A 442 1.44 5.26 -4.94
CA GLY A 442 2.50 5.25 -5.95
C GLY A 442 3.86 4.89 -5.38
N VAL A 443 4.24 5.49 -4.24
CA VAL A 443 5.52 5.20 -3.55
C VAL A 443 5.53 3.78 -2.98
N PHE A 444 4.42 3.33 -2.41
CA PHE A 444 4.30 1.97 -1.90
C PHE A 444 4.40 0.92 -3.02
N ASN A 445 3.78 1.18 -4.18
CA ASN A 445 3.89 0.28 -5.34
C ASN A 445 5.34 0.18 -5.83
N THR A 446 6.07 1.30 -5.82
CA THR A 446 7.51 1.32 -6.15
C THR A 446 8.31 0.43 -5.20
N PHE A 447 8.06 0.54 -3.90
CA PHE A 447 8.71 -0.29 -2.87
C PHE A 447 8.46 -1.78 -3.11
N LEU A 448 7.20 -2.17 -3.32
CA LEU A 448 6.82 -3.58 -3.53
C LEU A 448 7.46 -4.16 -4.79
N ARG A 449 7.33 -3.47 -5.93
CA ARG A 449 7.91 -3.92 -7.22
C ARG A 449 9.43 -3.96 -7.18
N CYS A 450 10.07 -2.99 -6.51
CA CYS A 450 11.52 -2.95 -6.34
C CYS A 450 12.05 -4.19 -5.62
N LEU A 451 11.33 -4.70 -4.63
CA LEU A 451 11.70 -5.92 -3.91
C LEU A 451 11.31 -7.22 -4.62
N GLY A 452 10.54 -7.14 -5.71
CA GLY A 452 10.08 -8.27 -6.50
C GLY A 452 8.73 -8.84 -6.05
N ILE A 453 7.96 -8.10 -5.24
CA ILE A 453 6.58 -8.46 -4.89
C ILE A 453 5.67 -7.92 -6.00
N PRO A 454 4.90 -8.77 -6.71
CA PRO A 454 3.94 -8.30 -7.70
C PRO A 454 2.92 -7.38 -7.04
N ALA A 455 2.74 -6.18 -7.61
CA ALA A 455 1.84 -5.18 -7.02
C ALA A 455 1.17 -4.34 -8.09
N ARG A 456 -0.07 -3.91 -7.80
CA ARG A 456 -0.85 -2.99 -8.63
C ARG A 456 -1.46 -1.87 -7.78
N LEU A 457 -1.66 -0.72 -8.39
CA LEU A 457 -2.36 0.41 -7.78
C LEU A 457 -3.85 0.29 -8.14
N VAL A 458 -4.70 0.43 -7.15
CA VAL A 458 -6.15 0.33 -7.26
C VAL A 458 -6.77 1.68 -6.94
N THR A 459 -7.81 2.07 -7.66
CA THR A 459 -8.65 3.22 -7.34
C THR A 459 -10.07 2.74 -7.08
N ASN A 460 -10.61 3.09 -5.92
CA ASN A 460 -12.01 2.88 -5.53
C ASN A 460 -12.77 4.21 -5.64
N TYR A 461 -13.81 4.26 -6.46
CA TYR A 461 -14.69 5.43 -6.59
C TYR A 461 -15.84 5.35 -5.61
N SER A 462 -16.19 6.50 -5.02
CA SER A 462 -17.12 6.61 -3.91
C SER A 462 -16.68 5.76 -2.72
N SER A 463 -15.44 5.95 -2.29
CA SER A 463 -14.84 5.21 -1.19
C SER A 463 -15.37 5.68 0.15
N ALA A 464 -15.89 4.78 0.97
CA ALA A 464 -16.39 5.14 2.29
C ALA A 464 -15.27 5.39 3.29
N HIS A 465 -15.45 6.36 4.18
CA HIS A 465 -14.67 6.51 5.41
C HIS A 465 -15.63 6.41 6.60
N ASP A 466 -15.76 5.20 7.13
CA ASP A 466 -16.56 4.86 8.30
C ASP A 466 -15.74 5.18 9.57
N ASN A 467 -16.10 6.29 10.23
CA ASN A 467 -15.36 6.83 11.37
C ASN A 467 -15.63 6.09 12.68
N ASN A 468 -16.76 5.37 12.77
CA ASN A 468 -17.19 4.69 13.99
C ASN A 468 -17.05 3.15 13.93
N ALA A 469 -16.56 2.62 12.79
CA ALA A 469 -16.33 1.20 12.54
C ALA A 469 -17.60 0.34 12.70
N ASN A 470 -18.71 0.83 12.14
CA ASN A 470 -19.99 0.13 12.17
C ASN A 470 -20.39 -0.49 10.83
N LEU A 471 -19.54 -0.40 9.81
CA LEU A 471 -19.73 -0.90 8.45
C LEU A 471 -20.88 -0.22 7.69
N GLN A 472 -21.26 1.00 8.10
CA GLN A 472 -22.24 1.86 7.42
C GLN A 472 -21.78 3.32 7.52
N LEU A 473 -22.34 4.20 6.71
CA LEU A 473 -22.11 5.64 6.77
C LEU A 473 -23.34 6.33 7.32
N ASP A 474 -23.21 7.05 8.44
CA ASP A 474 -24.28 7.72 9.15
C ASP A 474 -24.37 9.20 8.73
N PHE A 475 -25.38 9.54 7.91
CA PHE A 475 -25.66 10.92 7.50
C PHE A 475 -26.86 11.47 8.24
N PHE A 476 -26.63 12.44 9.12
CA PHE A 476 -27.69 13.08 9.91
C PHE A 476 -28.29 14.24 9.16
N LEU A 477 -29.64 14.27 9.08
CA LEU A 477 -30.41 15.33 8.46
C LEU A 477 -31.08 16.19 9.54
N ASP A 478 -31.11 17.51 9.33
CA ASP A 478 -31.91 18.44 10.11
C ASP A 478 -33.40 18.39 9.72
N ASP A 479 -34.25 19.21 10.39
CA ASP A 479 -35.70 19.26 10.12
C ASP A 479 -36.04 19.76 8.69
N GLU A 480 -35.11 20.48 8.03
CA GLU A 480 -35.19 20.94 6.67
C GLU A 480 -34.71 19.92 5.64
N GLY A 481 -34.16 18.77 6.11
CA GLY A 481 -33.58 17.73 5.26
C GLY A 481 -32.14 18.02 4.80
N LYS A 482 -31.46 18.99 5.45
CA LYS A 482 -30.07 19.31 5.19
C LYS A 482 -29.15 18.45 6.06
N VAL A 483 -27.97 18.11 5.54
CA VAL A 483 -26.96 17.37 6.32
C VAL A 483 -26.43 18.21 7.46
N ASP A 484 -26.59 17.72 8.69
CA ASP A 484 -25.98 18.29 9.89
C ASP A 484 -24.50 17.85 9.96
N THR A 485 -23.62 18.76 9.56
CA THR A 485 -22.16 18.52 9.53
C THR A 485 -21.55 18.40 10.94
N LYS A 486 -22.28 18.76 12.00
CA LYS A 486 -21.81 18.59 13.38
C LYS A 486 -22.02 17.17 13.87
N LEU A 487 -23.11 16.54 13.44
CA LEU A 487 -23.45 15.16 13.81
C LEU A 487 -22.84 14.16 12.83
N THR A 488 -22.84 14.43 11.54
CA THR A 488 -22.26 13.59 10.49
C THR A 488 -20.73 13.63 10.60
N LYS A 489 -20.12 12.49 10.89
CA LYS A 489 -18.66 12.32 10.99
C LYS A 489 -18.11 11.48 9.83
N ASP A 490 -18.93 10.63 9.27
CA ASP A 490 -18.60 9.78 8.15
C ASP A 490 -18.55 10.59 6.85
N SER A 491 -17.79 10.10 5.89
CA SER A 491 -17.64 10.77 4.59
C SER A 491 -17.53 9.77 3.45
N VAL A 492 -17.83 10.23 2.24
CA VAL A 492 -17.56 9.50 1.00
C VAL A 492 -16.52 10.27 0.22
N TRP A 493 -15.39 9.63 -0.03
CA TRP A 493 -14.34 10.17 -0.87
C TRP A 493 -14.73 10.01 -2.34
N ASN A 494 -14.46 11.00 -3.17
CA ASN A 494 -14.69 10.91 -4.61
C ASN A 494 -13.97 9.69 -5.21
N TYR A 495 -12.75 9.47 -4.74
CA TYR A 495 -11.94 8.28 -4.99
C TYR A 495 -10.91 8.10 -3.89
N HIS A 496 -10.50 6.87 -3.66
CA HIS A 496 -9.36 6.52 -2.83
C HIS A 496 -8.44 5.56 -3.57
N CYS A 497 -7.13 5.68 -3.32
CA CYS A 497 -6.11 4.85 -3.96
C CYS A 497 -5.35 4.05 -2.91
N TRP A 498 -5.22 2.74 -3.15
CA TRP A 498 -4.38 1.85 -2.37
C TRP A 498 -3.57 0.91 -3.27
N ASN A 499 -2.89 -0.06 -2.70
CA ASN A 499 -2.17 -1.09 -3.44
C ASN A 499 -2.75 -2.47 -3.17
N GLU A 500 -2.58 -3.36 -4.12
CA GLU A 500 -2.67 -4.79 -3.90
C GLU A 500 -1.30 -5.43 -4.13
N ALA A 501 -0.94 -6.36 -3.24
CA ALA A 501 0.27 -7.16 -3.33
C ALA A 501 -0.09 -8.63 -3.47
N TRP A 502 0.51 -9.33 -4.43
CA TRP A 502 0.24 -10.75 -4.69
C TRP A 502 1.12 -11.63 -3.83
N MET A 503 0.49 -12.52 -3.04
CA MET A 503 1.20 -13.48 -2.19
C MET A 503 0.34 -14.64 -1.72
N THR A 504 0.98 -15.71 -1.31
CA THR A 504 0.33 -16.77 -0.53
C THR A 504 0.12 -16.32 0.91
N ARG A 505 -0.96 -16.83 1.55
CA ARG A 505 -1.33 -16.51 2.95
C ARG A 505 -1.41 -17.81 3.78
N PRO A 506 -0.25 -18.36 4.17
CA PRO A 506 -0.21 -19.58 5.01
C PRO A 506 -0.75 -19.37 6.43
N ASP A 507 -0.92 -18.12 6.84
CA ASP A 507 -1.53 -17.69 8.10
C ASP A 507 -3.07 -17.65 8.05
N LEU A 508 -3.68 -17.79 6.88
CA LEU A 508 -5.13 -17.84 6.64
C LEU A 508 -5.56 -19.22 6.15
N PRO A 509 -6.86 -19.54 6.16
CA PRO A 509 -7.38 -20.74 5.50
C PRO A 509 -7.04 -20.79 4.02
N VAL A 510 -7.05 -21.98 3.44
CA VAL A 510 -6.81 -22.18 2.00
C VAL A 510 -7.86 -21.43 1.18
N GLY A 511 -7.43 -20.72 0.14
CA GLY A 511 -8.29 -19.93 -0.75
C GLY A 511 -8.21 -18.42 -0.54
N PHE A 512 -7.55 -17.96 0.51
CA PHE A 512 -7.41 -16.52 0.83
C PHE A 512 -6.03 -15.92 0.46
N GLY A 513 -5.20 -16.67 -0.27
CA GLY A 513 -4.04 -16.14 -0.98
C GLY A 513 -4.43 -15.32 -2.21
N GLY A 514 -3.45 -14.86 -2.98
CA GLY A 514 -3.65 -14.00 -4.14
C GLY A 514 -3.52 -12.52 -3.78
N TRP A 515 -4.34 -11.66 -4.35
CA TRP A 515 -4.30 -10.22 -4.11
C TRP A 515 -4.64 -9.88 -2.66
N GLN A 516 -3.80 -9.03 -2.07
CA GLN A 516 -3.93 -8.55 -0.69
C GLN A 516 -3.88 -7.03 -0.68
N VAL A 517 -4.90 -6.38 -0.13
CA VAL A 517 -4.95 -4.93 0.03
C VAL A 517 -3.90 -4.47 1.03
N VAL A 518 -3.12 -3.47 0.66
CA VAL A 518 -2.20 -2.75 1.53
C VAL A 518 -2.31 -1.26 1.26
N ASP A 519 -2.48 -0.46 2.30
CA ASP A 519 -2.60 1.00 2.18
C ASP A 519 -1.62 1.71 3.11
N GLY A 520 -0.84 2.61 2.54
CA GLY A 520 0.07 3.49 3.29
C GLY A 520 -0.53 4.84 3.65
N THR A 521 -1.77 5.12 3.24
CA THR A 521 -2.48 6.36 3.61
C THR A 521 -2.84 6.34 5.09
N PRO A 522 -2.46 7.35 5.89
CA PRO A 522 -2.72 7.34 7.33
C PRO A 522 -4.17 7.74 7.65
N GLN A 523 -5.12 6.83 7.46
CA GLN A 523 -6.54 7.03 7.74
C GLN A 523 -6.86 6.67 9.19
N GLU A 524 -6.77 5.37 9.54
CA GLU A 524 -7.08 4.85 10.86
C GLU A 524 -5.89 4.07 11.45
N THR A 525 -5.88 3.90 12.77
CA THR A 525 -4.83 3.13 13.44
C THR A 525 -5.19 1.66 13.58
N SER A 526 -4.21 0.80 13.35
CA SER A 526 -4.26 -0.63 13.61
C SER A 526 -3.13 -1.02 14.55
N ASP A 527 -3.47 -1.61 15.70
CA ASP A 527 -2.53 -1.89 16.79
C ASP A 527 -1.71 -0.65 17.22
N GLY A 528 -2.35 0.52 17.21
CA GLY A 528 -1.75 1.78 17.67
C GLY A 528 -0.84 2.47 16.66
N MET A 529 -0.78 2.02 15.40
CA MET A 529 -0.04 2.64 14.31
C MET A 529 -0.94 2.89 13.10
N TYR A 530 -0.71 3.98 12.37
CA TYR A 530 -1.36 4.22 11.08
C TYR A 530 -0.82 3.28 10.02
N ARG A 531 -1.53 2.17 9.78
CA ARG A 531 -1.20 1.13 8.81
C ARG A 531 -2.43 0.33 8.42
N CYS A 532 -2.46 -0.22 7.21
CA CYS A 532 -3.55 -1.06 6.74
C CYS A 532 -3.03 -2.25 5.92
N GLY A 533 -3.58 -3.44 6.20
CA GLY A 533 -3.29 -4.68 5.50
C GLY A 533 -2.01 -5.40 5.95
N PRO A 534 -1.64 -6.49 5.25
CA PRO A 534 -2.29 -7.06 4.06
C PRO A 534 -3.61 -7.75 4.37
N ALA A 535 -4.69 -7.35 3.68
CA ALA A 535 -6.03 -7.92 3.78
C ALA A 535 -6.42 -8.68 2.52
N SER A 536 -6.89 -9.91 2.65
CA SER A 536 -7.25 -10.73 1.49
C SER A 536 -8.46 -10.17 0.75
N VAL A 537 -8.32 -9.88 -0.56
CA VAL A 537 -9.43 -9.42 -1.42
C VAL A 537 -10.58 -10.45 -1.42
N GLN A 538 -10.26 -11.75 -1.44
CA GLN A 538 -11.25 -12.80 -1.35
C GLN A 538 -11.99 -12.82 0.01
N ALA A 539 -11.29 -12.50 1.10
CA ALA A 539 -11.94 -12.39 2.42
C ALA A 539 -12.88 -11.19 2.47
N ILE A 540 -12.47 -10.06 1.90
CA ILE A 540 -13.30 -8.85 1.77
C ILE A 540 -14.56 -9.17 0.99
N LYS A 541 -14.45 -9.75 -0.22
CA LYS A 541 -15.59 -10.11 -1.07
C LYS A 541 -16.66 -10.92 -0.33
N HIS A 542 -16.23 -11.87 0.53
CA HIS A 542 -17.14 -12.78 1.23
C HIS A 542 -17.53 -12.30 2.63
N GLY A 543 -17.16 -11.10 3.05
CA GLY A 543 -17.43 -10.57 4.38
C GLY A 543 -16.69 -11.28 5.52
N HIS A 544 -15.64 -12.05 5.22
CA HIS A 544 -14.81 -12.72 6.23
C HIS A 544 -13.82 -11.75 6.89
N VAL A 545 -14.37 -10.69 7.46
CA VAL A 545 -13.61 -9.56 8.02
C VAL A 545 -12.87 -9.89 9.34
N CYS A 546 -13.10 -11.07 9.90
CA CYS A 546 -12.34 -11.55 11.07
C CYS A 546 -10.89 -11.95 10.75
N PHE A 547 -10.52 -12.05 9.47
CA PHE A 547 -9.16 -12.38 9.07
C PHE A 547 -8.25 -11.15 9.12
N GLN A 548 -7.00 -11.39 9.53
CA GLN A 548 -5.99 -10.34 9.60
C GLN A 548 -5.41 -10.04 8.21
N PHE A 549 -5.09 -8.76 7.91
CA PHE A 549 -5.13 -7.60 8.80
C PHE A 549 -6.09 -6.55 8.25
N ASP A 550 -6.86 -5.89 9.14
CA ASP A 550 -7.68 -4.70 8.85
C ASP A 550 -8.78 -4.91 7.80
N ALA A 551 -9.21 -6.15 7.58
CA ALA A 551 -10.27 -6.47 6.63
C ALA A 551 -11.61 -5.74 6.89
N PRO A 552 -12.04 -5.46 8.16
CA PRO A 552 -13.27 -4.68 8.41
C PRO A 552 -13.19 -3.27 7.83
N PHE A 553 -12.04 -2.60 7.95
CA PHE A 553 -11.86 -1.25 7.44
C PHE A 553 -11.96 -1.22 5.90
N VAL A 554 -11.23 -2.12 5.22
CA VAL A 554 -11.28 -2.22 3.75
C VAL A 554 -12.66 -2.63 3.25
N TYR A 555 -13.35 -3.54 3.97
CA TYR A 555 -14.73 -3.91 3.64
C TYR A 555 -15.66 -2.69 3.66
N ALA A 556 -15.54 -1.85 4.70
CA ALA A 556 -16.32 -0.62 4.81
C ALA A 556 -16.06 0.33 3.64
N GLU A 557 -14.81 0.49 3.21
CA GLU A 557 -14.42 1.36 2.08
C GLU A 557 -15.11 0.99 0.76
N VAL A 558 -15.47 -0.29 0.57
CA VAL A 558 -15.99 -0.81 -0.71
C VAL A 558 -17.47 -1.22 -0.68
N ASN A 559 -18.03 -1.51 0.50
CA ASN A 559 -19.36 -2.11 0.59
C ASN A 559 -20.23 -1.62 1.78
N SER A 560 -20.05 -0.39 2.25
CA SER A 560 -20.93 0.21 3.27
C SER A 560 -22.21 0.74 2.67
N ASP A 561 -23.33 0.58 3.38
CA ASP A 561 -24.57 1.29 3.07
C ASP A 561 -24.53 2.73 3.63
N ILE A 562 -25.13 3.69 2.95
CA ILE A 562 -25.33 5.05 3.47
C ILE A 562 -26.72 5.11 4.12
N VAL A 563 -26.75 5.45 5.40
CA VAL A 563 -27.98 5.57 6.18
C VAL A 563 -28.26 7.05 6.48
N TYR A 564 -29.34 7.58 5.94
CA TYR A 564 -29.81 8.94 6.23
C TYR A 564 -30.70 8.94 7.47
N LEU A 565 -30.26 9.61 8.51
CA LEU A 565 -30.87 9.62 9.84
C LEU A 565 -31.44 11.01 10.16
N ARG A 566 -32.65 11.08 10.73
CA ARG A 566 -33.18 12.30 11.32
C ARG A 566 -33.37 12.12 12.83
N ARG A 567 -32.95 13.11 13.59
CA ARG A 567 -33.19 13.12 15.03
C ARG A 567 -34.59 13.65 15.34
N ALA A 568 -35.47 12.79 15.83
CA ALA A 568 -36.80 13.18 16.29
C ALA A 568 -36.71 14.05 17.55
N LYS A 569 -37.77 14.85 17.82
CA LYS A 569 -37.86 15.78 18.98
C LYS A 569 -37.68 15.07 20.36
N ASN A 570 -38.00 13.79 20.43
CA ASN A 570 -37.78 12.96 21.63
C ASN A 570 -36.35 12.41 21.76
N GLY A 571 -35.47 12.73 20.81
CA GLY A 571 -34.08 12.29 20.80
C GLY A 571 -33.84 10.94 20.10
N THR A 572 -34.90 10.25 19.64
CA THR A 572 -34.76 9.01 18.88
C THR A 572 -34.27 9.30 17.47
N GLN A 573 -33.49 8.38 16.90
CA GLN A 573 -33.06 8.43 15.50
C GLN A 573 -34.10 7.71 14.64
N VAL A 574 -34.49 8.33 13.53
CA VAL A 574 -35.43 7.79 12.54
C VAL A 574 -34.69 7.68 11.22
N ILE A 575 -34.71 6.50 10.59
CA ILE A 575 -34.16 6.30 9.26
C ILE A 575 -35.11 6.93 8.25
N GLU A 576 -34.59 7.86 7.47
CA GLU A 576 -35.31 8.52 6.40
C GLU A 576 -35.08 7.84 5.04
N ASN A 577 -33.84 7.35 4.80
CA ASN A 577 -33.47 6.64 3.57
C ASN A 577 -32.22 5.78 3.80
N ILE A 578 -32.08 4.73 2.98
CA ILE A 578 -30.87 3.91 2.91
C ILE A 578 -30.45 3.83 1.43
N ASP A 579 -29.21 4.19 1.13
CA ASP A 579 -28.61 4.00 -0.19
C ASP A 579 -27.56 2.89 -0.12
N THR A 580 -27.88 1.76 -0.71
CA THR A 580 -27.04 0.56 -0.72
C THR A 580 -26.11 0.48 -1.94
N THR A 581 -26.16 1.47 -2.83
CA THR A 581 -25.50 1.39 -4.16
C THR A 581 -24.41 2.43 -4.36
N HIS A 582 -24.29 3.38 -3.45
CA HIS A 582 -23.41 4.53 -3.63
C HIS A 582 -21.93 4.25 -3.34
N VAL A 583 -21.64 3.42 -2.35
CA VAL A 583 -20.26 3.14 -1.91
C VAL A 583 -19.62 2.09 -2.81
N GLY A 584 -18.35 2.32 -3.18
CA GLY A 584 -17.58 1.37 -3.98
C GLY A 584 -18.22 1.08 -5.35
N GLN A 585 -18.77 2.11 -5.99
CA GLN A 585 -19.49 1.95 -7.26
C GLN A 585 -18.64 1.40 -8.39
N LEU A 586 -17.34 1.69 -8.37
CA LEU A 586 -16.40 1.23 -9.38
C LEU A 586 -14.99 1.12 -8.78
N ILE A 587 -14.41 -0.07 -8.85
CA ILE A 587 -13.05 -0.34 -8.42
C ILE A 587 -12.23 -0.70 -9.66
N VAL A 588 -11.12 0.01 -9.86
CA VAL A 588 -10.33 -0.09 -11.10
C VAL A 588 -8.85 -0.16 -10.86
N THR A 589 -8.15 -0.78 -11.81
CA THR A 589 -6.69 -0.79 -11.89
C THR A 589 -6.26 -0.63 -13.35
N LYS A 590 -4.94 -0.47 -13.58
CA LYS A 590 -4.39 -0.42 -14.94
C LYS A 590 -4.51 -1.78 -15.63
N GLU A 591 -4.96 -1.79 -16.88
CA GLU A 591 -5.00 -2.98 -17.73
C GLU A 591 -3.59 -3.55 -17.96
N VAL A 592 -3.47 -4.88 -17.97
CA VAL A 592 -2.20 -5.58 -18.22
C VAL A 592 -1.69 -5.29 -19.64
N GLY A 593 -0.49 -4.71 -19.73
CA GLY A 593 0.20 -4.42 -20.99
C GLY A 593 -0.36 -3.25 -21.80
N ARG A 594 -1.36 -2.51 -21.30
CA ARG A 594 -1.95 -1.34 -21.99
C ARG A 594 -2.22 -0.19 -21.00
N ASP A 595 -2.28 1.03 -21.54
CA ASP A 595 -2.67 2.22 -20.75
C ASP A 595 -4.21 2.33 -20.63
N GLY A 596 -4.89 1.22 -20.43
CA GLY A 596 -6.33 1.09 -20.27
C GLY A 596 -6.75 0.93 -18.80
N MET A 597 -8.05 1.04 -18.58
CA MET A 597 -8.71 0.82 -17.30
C MET A 597 -9.29 -0.60 -17.28
N MET A 598 -8.93 -1.36 -16.25
CA MET A 598 -9.52 -2.67 -15.96
C MET A 598 -10.40 -2.54 -14.72
N GLU A 599 -11.68 -2.86 -14.88
CA GLU A 599 -12.62 -2.94 -13.78
C GLU A 599 -12.41 -4.22 -12.98
N ILE A 600 -12.36 -4.09 -11.66
CA ILE A 600 -12.15 -5.18 -10.70
C ILE A 600 -13.17 -5.15 -9.54
N THR A 601 -14.29 -4.44 -9.72
CA THR A 601 -15.35 -4.31 -8.69
C THR A 601 -15.83 -5.67 -8.21
N GLU A 602 -16.02 -6.62 -9.14
CA GLU A 602 -16.47 -7.97 -8.81
C GLU A 602 -15.41 -8.82 -8.08
N GLU A 603 -14.14 -8.40 -8.03
CA GLU A 603 -13.13 -9.05 -7.19
C GLU A 603 -13.36 -8.72 -5.70
N TYR A 604 -13.92 -7.53 -5.38
CA TYR A 604 -14.12 -7.00 -4.04
C TYR A 604 -15.49 -7.25 -3.44
N LYS A 605 -16.52 -7.28 -4.27
CA LYS A 605 -17.90 -7.48 -3.82
C LYS A 605 -18.74 -8.18 -4.86
N PHE A 606 -19.84 -8.76 -4.41
CA PHE A 606 -20.87 -9.31 -5.29
C PHE A 606 -21.73 -8.20 -5.88
N GLN A 607 -22.50 -8.51 -6.93
CA GLN A 607 -23.40 -7.54 -7.55
C GLN A 607 -24.38 -6.97 -6.51
N GLU A 608 -24.53 -5.65 -6.50
CA GLU A 608 -25.40 -4.94 -5.58
C GLU A 608 -26.82 -5.48 -5.58
N GLY A 609 -27.38 -5.67 -4.38
CA GLY A 609 -28.73 -6.20 -4.19
C GLY A 609 -28.86 -7.70 -4.47
N SER A 610 -27.77 -8.42 -4.80
CA SER A 610 -27.77 -9.88 -4.91
C SER A 610 -27.88 -10.53 -3.53
N LYS A 611 -28.31 -11.80 -3.50
CA LYS A 611 -28.36 -12.55 -2.23
C LYS A 611 -26.98 -12.78 -1.65
N GLU A 612 -25.98 -12.97 -2.50
CA GLU A 612 -24.58 -13.20 -2.15
C GLU A 612 -23.98 -11.95 -1.50
N GLU A 613 -24.31 -10.76 -2.02
CA GLU A 613 -23.85 -9.48 -1.48
C GLU A 613 -24.46 -9.25 -0.08
N ARG A 614 -25.78 -9.39 0.08
CA ARG A 614 -26.42 -9.26 1.40
C ARG A 614 -25.92 -10.30 2.42
N LEU A 615 -25.64 -11.53 1.99
CA LEU A 615 -25.02 -12.55 2.84
C LEU A 615 -23.59 -12.16 3.26
N ALA A 616 -22.81 -11.56 2.35
CA ALA A 616 -21.48 -11.05 2.66
C ALA A 616 -21.55 -9.92 3.69
N LEU A 617 -22.50 -8.98 3.57
CA LEU A 617 -22.73 -7.93 4.55
C LEU A 617 -23.15 -8.49 5.91
N GLU A 618 -24.12 -9.42 5.96
CA GLU A 618 -24.52 -10.10 7.21
C GLU A 618 -23.31 -10.79 7.88
N THR A 619 -22.48 -11.44 7.09
CA THR A 619 -21.26 -12.10 7.55
C THR A 619 -20.27 -11.07 8.12
N ALA A 620 -20.06 -9.95 7.41
CA ALA A 620 -19.17 -8.88 7.84
C ALA A 620 -19.65 -8.24 9.16
N VAL A 621 -20.94 -7.94 9.28
CA VAL A 621 -21.56 -7.42 10.50
C VAL A 621 -21.42 -8.39 11.67
N MET A 622 -21.62 -9.70 11.43
CA MET A 622 -21.48 -10.72 12.47
C MET A 622 -20.07 -10.79 13.09
N TYR A 623 -19.05 -10.60 12.27
CA TYR A 623 -17.64 -10.74 12.67
C TYR A 623 -16.91 -9.43 12.92
N GLY A 624 -17.37 -8.31 12.34
CA GLY A 624 -16.63 -7.05 12.31
C GLY A 624 -17.10 -5.97 13.28
N VAL A 625 -18.34 -6.05 13.79
CA VAL A 625 -18.96 -4.94 14.55
C VAL A 625 -19.02 -5.23 16.05
N LYS A 626 -18.61 -4.26 16.86
CA LYS A 626 -18.83 -4.25 18.30
C LYS A 626 -20.28 -3.85 18.59
N LYS A 627 -21.23 -4.81 18.56
CA LYS A 627 -22.66 -4.63 18.87
C LYS A 627 -23.36 -3.48 18.14
N GLN A 628 -24.03 -3.80 17.07
CA GLN A 628 -25.15 -2.99 16.59
C GLN A 628 -26.38 -3.84 16.35
N THR A 629 -27.54 -3.20 16.50
CA THR A 629 -28.80 -3.73 16.06
C THR A 629 -28.74 -3.75 14.54
N ILE A 630 -28.71 -4.92 13.91
CA ILE A 630 -28.91 -5.08 12.47
C ILE A 630 -30.23 -4.40 12.17
N GLN A 631 -30.20 -3.28 11.49
CA GLN A 631 -31.42 -2.65 10.98
C GLN A 631 -31.84 -3.46 9.75
N ASP A 632 -33.11 -3.80 9.70
CA ASP A 632 -33.66 -4.58 8.60
C ASP A 632 -33.53 -3.77 7.29
N THR A 633 -32.44 -4.02 6.55
CA THR A 633 -32.13 -3.35 5.27
C THR A 633 -33.05 -3.79 4.13
N SER A 634 -34.00 -4.66 4.40
CA SER A 634 -35.06 -5.06 3.43
C SER A 634 -36.07 -3.95 3.17
N TYR A 635 -36.05 -2.85 3.96
CA TYR A 635 -36.93 -1.72 3.78
C TYR A 635 -36.41 -0.77 2.71
N GLN A 636 -36.74 -1.03 1.44
CA GLN A 636 -36.77 0.01 0.39
C GLN A 636 -38.10 0.74 0.42
N PRO A 637 -38.16 2.01 0.84
CA PRO A 637 -39.43 2.75 0.78
C PRO A 637 -39.81 2.93 -0.67
N GLN A 638 -40.91 2.31 -1.11
CA GLN A 638 -41.52 2.63 -2.41
C GLN A 638 -41.84 4.11 -2.43
N THR A 639 -41.20 4.86 -3.33
CA THR A 639 -41.42 6.28 -3.52
C THR A 639 -42.42 6.49 -4.65
N ASP A 640 -43.45 7.35 -4.42
CA ASP A 640 -44.41 7.76 -5.42
C ASP A 640 -43.83 8.70 -6.47
N VAL A 641 -42.69 9.34 -6.12
CA VAL A 641 -41.97 10.28 -6.96
C VAL A 641 -40.48 9.85 -7.02
N ASP A 642 -39.94 9.75 -8.24
CA ASP A 642 -38.50 9.58 -8.45
C ASP A 642 -37.86 10.94 -8.63
N MET A 643 -36.58 11.04 -8.20
CA MET A 643 -35.75 12.22 -8.38
C MET A 643 -34.45 11.81 -9.09
N GLU A 644 -34.08 12.60 -10.12
CA GLU A 644 -32.81 12.46 -10.85
C GLU A 644 -32.06 13.79 -10.81
N PHE A 645 -30.73 13.74 -10.70
CA PHE A 645 -29.89 14.92 -10.67
C PHE A 645 -28.77 14.82 -11.69
N GLN A 646 -28.66 15.82 -12.57
CA GLN A 646 -27.64 15.89 -13.61
C GLN A 646 -26.83 17.19 -13.49
N VAL A 647 -25.51 17.08 -13.73
CA VAL A 647 -24.57 18.20 -13.76
C VAL A 647 -24.02 18.33 -15.17
N GLN A 648 -24.11 19.53 -15.74
CA GLN A 648 -23.52 19.82 -17.04
C GLN A 648 -22.01 19.80 -16.94
N LYS A 649 -21.34 19.14 -17.90
CA LYS A 649 -19.88 19.13 -18.00
C LYS A 649 -19.36 20.56 -18.15
N ALA A 650 -18.38 20.94 -17.32
CA ALA A 650 -17.90 22.31 -17.21
C ALA A 650 -16.39 22.41 -17.23
N VAL A 651 -15.89 23.48 -17.84
CA VAL A 651 -14.48 23.84 -17.88
C VAL A 651 -14.16 24.85 -16.76
N LEU A 652 -12.99 24.75 -16.19
CA LEU A 652 -12.51 25.66 -15.15
C LEU A 652 -12.72 27.13 -15.55
N GLY A 653 -13.41 27.91 -14.69
CA GLY A 653 -13.68 29.33 -14.89
C GLY A 653 -14.89 29.63 -15.78
N SER A 654 -15.70 28.65 -16.18
CA SER A 654 -16.94 28.80 -16.94
C SER A 654 -18.19 28.62 -16.08
N ASP A 655 -19.29 29.27 -16.48
CA ASP A 655 -20.62 29.03 -15.90
C ASP A 655 -21.15 27.69 -16.40
N PHE A 656 -21.91 26.97 -15.55
CA PHE A 656 -22.55 25.71 -15.92
C PHE A 656 -23.91 25.56 -15.23
N LYS A 657 -24.68 24.55 -15.61
CA LYS A 657 -25.96 24.29 -15.00
C LYS A 657 -26.07 22.92 -14.38
N VAL A 658 -26.92 22.80 -13.38
CA VAL A 658 -27.38 21.54 -12.80
C VAL A 658 -28.88 21.41 -13.02
N THR A 659 -29.34 20.20 -13.32
CA THR A 659 -30.74 19.90 -13.63
C THR A 659 -31.29 18.88 -12.63
N ILE A 660 -32.40 19.22 -11.98
CA ILE A 660 -33.11 18.31 -11.06
C ILE A 660 -34.37 17.89 -11.76
N THR A 661 -34.59 16.59 -11.95
CA THR A 661 -35.77 16.03 -12.61
C THR A 661 -36.60 15.22 -11.63
N PHE A 662 -37.90 15.50 -11.54
CA PHE A 662 -38.83 14.73 -10.74
C PHE A 662 -39.80 13.98 -11.67
N ARG A 663 -40.11 12.73 -11.36
CA ARG A 663 -41.09 11.91 -12.07
C ARG A 663 -42.13 11.38 -11.10
N ASN A 664 -43.36 11.84 -11.24
CA ASN A 664 -44.53 11.34 -10.53
C ASN A 664 -45.00 10.02 -11.17
N LYS A 665 -45.03 8.94 -10.41
CA LYS A 665 -45.42 7.58 -10.87
C LYS A 665 -46.89 7.26 -10.57
N THR A 666 -47.62 8.18 -9.97
CA THR A 666 -48.98 7.94 -9.47
C THR A 666 -50.03 8.85 -10.14
N HIS A 667 -51.28 8.60 -9.82
CA HIS A 667 -52.40 9.40 -10.24
C HIS A 667 -52.68 10.59 -9.32
N ASN A 668 -51.90 10.80 -8.28
CA ASN A 668 -52.06 11.91 -7.34
C ASN A 668 -51.22 13.11 -7.77
N ASN A 669 -51.69 14.32 -7.40
CA ASN A 669 -50.88 15.52 -7.48
C ASN A 669 -49.92 15.58 -6.28
N TYR A 670 -48.66 15.95 -6.51
CA TYR A 670 -47.69 16.16 -5.45
C TYR A 670 -47.07 17.55 -5.54
N THR A 671 -46.72 18.11 -4.36
CA THR A 671 -45.93 19.30 -4.24
C THR A 671 -44.58 18.93 -3.61
N VAL A 672 -43.49 19.14 -4.36
CA VAL A 672 -42.14 18.83 -3.90
C VAL A 672 -41.45 20.11 -3.49
N THR A 673 -40.98 20.19 -2.22
CA THR A 673 -40.17 21.27 -1.73
C THR A 673 -38.73 20.83 -1.73
N THR A 674 -37.87 21.47 -2.53
CA THR A 674 -36.52 21.05 -2.84
C THR A 674 -35.49 22.04 -2.28
N TYR A 675 -34.42 21.52 -1.74
CA TYR A 675 -33.21 22.24 -1.34
C TYR A 675 -31.99 21.69 -2.08
N LEU A 676 -31.25 22.58 -2.77
CA LEU A 676 -29.97 22.28 -3.42
C LEU A 676 -28.88 22.98 -2.65
N SER A 677 -27.87 22.21 -2.21
CA SER A 677 -26.61 22.70 -1.67
C SER A 677 -25.48 22.35 -2.64
N GLY A 678 -24.68 23.35 -3.02
CA GLY A 678 -23.44 23.15 -3.79
C GLY A 678 -22.24 23.48 -2.91
N ASN A 679 -21.35 22.51 -2.73
CA ASN A 679 -20.22 22.58 -1.82
C ASN A 679 -18.91 22.42 -2.58
N ILE A 680 -17.92 23.27 -2.28
CA ILE A 680 -16.52 23.01 -2.62
C ILE A 680 -16.00 22.02 -1.60
N VAL A 681 -15.48 20.91 -2.09
CA VAL A 681 -15.02 19.80 -1.24
C VAL A 681 -13.57 19.43 -1.56
N PHE A 682 -12.86 18.94 -0.55
CA PHE A 682 -11.67 18.14 -0.77
C PHE A 682 -12.09 16.81 -1.44
N TYR A 683 -11.20 16.15 -2.15
CA TYR A 683 -11.54 14.87 -2.78
C TYR A 683 -11.95 13.79 -1.77
N THR A 684 -11.61 13.97 -0.50
CA THR A 684 -12.04 13.16 0.64
C THR A 684 -13.50 13.40 1.06
N GLY A 685 -14.26 14.19 0.30
CA GLY A 685 -15.67 14.50 0.60
C GLY A 685 -15.86 15.54 1.71
N VAL A 686 -14.79 15.94 2.40
CA VAL A 686 -14.85 16.97 3.45
C VAL A 686 -15.16 18.34 2.83
N THR A 687 -16.22 18.97 3.30
CA THR A 687 -16.65 20.28 2.82
C THR A 687 -15.72 21.39 3.29
N LYS A 688 -15.20 22.20 2.34
CA LYS A 688 -14.50 23.44 2.64
C LYS A 688 -15.50 24.56 2.91
N ASN A 689 -16.40 24.81 1.96
CA ASN A 689 -17.46 25.80 2.09
C ASN A 689 -18.62 25.49 1.16
N GLU A 690 -19.80 26.01 1.52
CA GLU A 690 -21.01 25.95 0.71
C GLU A 690 -21.10 27.23 -0.13
N PHE A 691 -20.95 27.11 -1.44
CA PHE A 691 -20.94 28.24 -2.38
C PHE A 691 -22.32 28.51 -3.01
N LYS A 692 -23.23 27.52 -3.00
CA LYS A 692 -24.56 27.60 -3.63
C LYS A 692 -25.62 27.08 -2.67
N LYS A 693 -26.67 27.87 -2.47
CA LYS A 693 -27.91 27.49 -1.81
C LYS A 693 -29.06 27.86 -2.71
N HIS A 694 -29.94 26.93 -2.97
CA HIS A 694 -31.13 27.21 -3.77
C HIS A 694 -32.29 26.36 -3.28
N SER A 695 -33.42 27.00 -3.00
CA SER A 695 -34.67 26.33 -2.60
C SER A 695 -35.81 26.71 -3.54
N PHE A 696 -36.59 25.74 -3.92
CA PHE A 696 -37.79 25.97 -4.75
C PHE A 696 -38.88 24.94 -4.42
N SER A 697 -40.08 25.21 -4.84
CA SER A 697 -41.20 24.29 -4.74
C SER A 697 -41.81 24.05 -6.12
N ALA A 698 -42.10 22.81 -6.43
CA ALA A 698 -42.68 22.37 -7.72
C ALA A 698 -43.94 21.55 -7.52
N LYS A 699 -44.95 21.77 -8.37
CA LYS A 699 -46.15 20.94 -8.47
C LYS A 699 -45.93 19.90 -9.55
N LEU A 700 -46.23 18.67 -9.25
CA LEU A 700 -46.15 17.54 -10.17
C LEU A 700 -47.55 16.99 -10.43
N GLU A 701 -48.02 17.14 -11.66
CA GLU A 701 -49.27 16.54 -12.12
C GLU A 701 -49.15 14.99 -12.12
N PRO A 702 -50.26 14.29 -12.15
CA PRO A 702 -50.29 12.83 -12.27
C PRO A 702 -49.46 12.33 -13.46
N TYR A 703 -48.59 11.34 -13.23
CA TYR A 703 -47.73 10.70 -14.24
C TYR A 703 -46.84 11.68 -15.04
N SER A 704 -46.61 12.88 -14.52
CA SER A 704 -45.80 13.90 -15.16
C SER A 704 -44.35 13.83 -14.78
N THR A 705 -43.50 14.45 -15.62
CA THR A 705 -42.07 14.69 -15.36
C THR A 705 -41.81 16.19 -15.42
N GLY A 706 -41.20 16.74 -14.40
CA GLY A 706 -40.75 18.14 -14.34
C GLY A 706 -39.24 18.26 -14.18
N ALA A 707 -38.58 19.10 -14.99
CA ALA A 707 -37.14 19.35 -14.92
C ALA A 707 -36.88 20.82 -14.54
N PHE A 708 -35.95 21.06 -13.62
CA PHE A 708 -35.64 22.39 -13.06
C PHE A 708 -34.14 22.63 -13.16
N ASP A 709 -33.78 23.70 -13.90
CA ASP A 709 -32.39 24.10 -14.12
C ASP A 709 -31.96 25.15 -13.12
N VAL A 710 -30.76 24.95 -12.50
CA VAL A 710 -30.12 25.96 -11.65
C VAL A 710 -28.74 26.29 -12.25
N VAL A 711 -28.50 27.59 -12.53
CA VAL A 711 -27.25 28.06 -13.09
C VAL A 711 -26.24 28.30 -11.97
N ILE A 712 -25.04 27.75 -12.12
CA ILE A 712 -23.86 27.95 -11.29
C ILE A 712 -22.93 28.91 -12.02
N LYS A 713 -22.71 30.08 -11.45
CA LYS A 713 -21.83 31.10 -12.06
C LYS A 713 -20.39 30.87 -11.60
N SER A 714 -19.44 31.08 -12.49
CA SER A 714 -17.98 30.98 -12.18
C SER A 714 -17.57 31.90 -11.03
N SER A 715 -18.18 33.08 -10.90
CA SER A 715 -17.96 34.00 -9.79
C SER A 715 -18.38 33.48 -8.41
N GLU A 716 -19.23 32.46 -8.34
CA GLU A 716 -19.69 31.87 -7.07
C GLU A 716 -18.69 30.87 -6.46
N TYR A 717 -17.81 30.26 -7.29
CA TYR A 717 -16.94 29.20 -6.83
C TYR A 717 -15.43 29.45 -7.04
N LEU A 718 -15.05 30.29 -8.02
CA LEU A 718 -13.68 30.35 -8.52
C LEU A 718 -12.66 30.82 -7.48
N SER A 719 -13.04 31.73 -6.55
CA SER A 719 -12.17 32.27 -5.51
C SER A 719 -11.82 31.25 -4.42
N ASP A 720 -12.70 30.28 -4.21
CA ASP A 720 -12.58 29.30 -3.12
C ASP A 720 -12.20 27.90 -3.60
N LEU A 721 -12.01 27.75 -4.92
CA LEU A 721 -11.76 26.46 -5.54
C LEU A 721 -10.49 25.80 -4.97
N LEU A 722 -10.57 24.49 -4.77
CA LEU A 722 -9.45 23.66 -4.31
C LEU A 722 -8.71 23.03 -5.49
N ASP A 723 -7.57 22.42 -5.21
CA ASP A 723 -6.64 21.82 -6.17
C ASP A 723 -7.29 20.92 -7.22
N GLN A 724 -8.23 20.08 -6.80
CA GLN A 724 -8.87 19.10 -7.67
C GLN A 724 -10.14 19.62 -8.36
N ALA A 725 -10.51 20.89 -8.14
CA ALA A 725 -11.70 21.52 -8.71
C ALA A 725 -12.98 20.67 -8.52
N SER A 726 -13.15 20.10 -7.31
CA SER A 726 -14.21 19.17 -6.97
C SER A 726 -15.37 19.87 -6.26
N PHE A 727 -16.60 19.51 -6.66
CA PHE A 727 -17.82 19.92 -6.01
C PHE A 727 -18.63 18.72 -5.59
N HIS A 728 -19.30 18.83 -4.43
CA HIS A 728 -20.42 17.98 -4.07
C HIS A 728 -21.70 18.77 -4.10
N PHE A 729 -22.65 18.29 -4.86
CA PHE A 729 -24.03 18.76 -4.87
C PHE A 729 -24.87 17.80 -4.03
N PHE A 730 -25.62 18.36 -3.10
CA PHE A 730 -26.57 17.62 -2.28
C PHE A 730 -27.97 18.17 -2.55
N VAL A 731 -28.87 17.29 -2.98
CA VAL A 731 -30.26 17.66 -3.27
C VAL A 731 -31.16 16.87 -2.35
N THR A 732 -31.96 17.57 -1.56
CA THR A 732 -33.06 16.97 -0.81
C THR A 732 -34.38 17.50 -1.33
N ALA A 733 -35.40 16.64 -1.38
CA ALA A 733 -36.73 16.99 -1.84
C ALA A 733 -37.78 16.35 -0.93
N ARG A 734 -38.59 17.20 -0.29
CA ARG A 734 -39.71 16.75 0.55
C ARG A 734 -40.99 16.74 -0.26
N ILE A 735 -41.68 15.61 -0.29
CA ILE A 735 -43.02 15.46 -0.84
C ILE A 735 -43.98 15.94 0.26
N ASN A 736 -44.61 17.08 0.08
CA ASN A 736 -45.39 17.75 1.13
C ASN A 736 -46.60 16.94 1.62
N GLU A 737 -47.27 16.23 0.72
CA GLU A 737 -48.47 15.44 0.97
C GLU A 737 -48.20 14.16 1.77
N THR A 738 -47.02 13.54 1.60
CA THR A 738 -46.65 12.29 2.27
C THR A 738 -45.63 12.51 3.37
N GLY A 739 -44.94 13.66 3.39
CA GLY A 739 -43.83 13.96 4.31
C GLY A 739 -42.53 13.21 3.99
N LYS A 740 -42.50 12.36 2.94
CA LYS A 740 -41.30 11.62 2.55
C LYS A 740 -40.23 12.55 2.02
N ILE A 741 -38.94 12.23 2.34
CA ILE A 741 -37.77 12.96 1.87
C ILE A 741 -37.01 12.07 0.86
N LEU A 742 -36.67 12.65 -0.28
CA LEU A 742 -35.76 12.10 -1.28
C LEU A 742 -34.43 12.80 -1.11
N ALA A 743 -33.29 12.08 -1.22
CA ALA A 743 -31.96 12.65 -1.14
C ALA A 743 -31.06 12.08 -2.24
N ILE A 744 -30.27 12.92 -2.89
CA ILE A 744 -29.24 12.53 -3.87
C ILE A 744 -27.99 13.36 -3.59
N GLN A 745 -26.84 12.70 -3.55
CA GLN A 745 -25.53 13.34 -3.57
C GLN A 745 -24.85 13.04 -4.90
N LYS A 746 -24.23 14.06 -5.50
CA LYS A 746 -23.44 13.88 -6.72
C LYS A 746 -22.16 14.71 -6.68
N ALA A 747 -21.02 14.03 -6.95
CA ALA A 747 -19.73 14.67 -7.12
C ALA A 747 -19.53 15.09 -8.59
N THR A 748 -18.85 16.20 -8.83
CA THR A 748 -18.37 16.61 -10.16
C THR A 748 -17.00 17.29 -10.05
N VAL A 749 -16.24 17.29 -11.13
CA VAL A 749 -14.90 17.90 -11.24
C VAL A 749 -14.84 18.74 -12.51
N LEU A 750 -14.27 19.94 -12.44
CA LEU A 750 -14.09 20.78 -13.62
C LEU A 750 -12.96 20.26 -14.53
N GLU A 751 -13.10 20.45 -15.83
CA GLU A 751 -12.03 20.19 -16.79
C GLU A 751 -10.89 21.17 -16.59
N ILE A 752 -9.68 20.65 -16.42
CA ILE A 752 -8.43 21.40 -16.26
C ILE A 752 -7.61 21.29 -17.55
N PRO A 753 -6.92 22.37 -18.00
CA PRO A 753 -6.08 22.33 -19.20
C PRO A 753 -4.90 21.36 -19.05
N ALA A 754 -4.47 20.74 -20.16
CA ALA A 754 -3.38 19.78 -20.18
C ALA A 754 -2.08 20.40 -20.72
N LEU A 755 -0.93 19.82 -20.30
CA LEU A 755 0.38 20.07 -20.88
C LEU A 755 0.54 19.32 -22.21
N ARG A 756 1.30 19.90 -23.13
CA ARG A 756 1.69 19.24 -24.37
C ARG A 756 3.20 18.94 -24.34
N ILE A 757 3.57 17.68 -24.56
CA ILE A 757 4.97 17.23 -24.63
C ILE A 757 5.28 16.87 -26.08
N LYS A 758 6.46 17.28 -26.56
CA LYS A 758 7.01 16.93 -27.87
C LYS A 758 8.45 16.48 -27.74
N THR A 759 8.91 15.63 -28.63
CA THR A 759 10.30 15.19 -28.72
C THR A 759 10.89 15.52 -30.09
N GLN A 760 12.19 15.81 -30.09
CA GLN A 760 12.94 16.08 -31.30
C GLN A 760 14.36 15.51 -31.23
N GLY A 761 14.94 15.10 -32.35
CA GLY A 761 16.29 14.53 -32.44
C GLY A 761 16.31 13.00 -32.53
N ALA A 762 17.45 12.39 -32.23
CA ALA A 762 17.65 10.96 -32.36
C ALA A 762 17.08 10.22 -31.13
N MET A 763 15.98 9.49 -31.30
CA MET A 763 15.38 8.66 -30.26
C MET A 763 16.11 7.32 -30.14
N VAL A 764 17.41 7.36 -29.78
CA VAL A 764 18.30 6.20 -29.66
C VAL A 764 19.01 6.25 -28.33
N ALA A 765 19.08 5.12 -27.62
CA ALA A 765 19.79 5.05 -26.36
C ALA A 765 21.27 5.46 -26.54
N GLY A 766 21.77 6.30 -25.62
CA GLY A 766 23.12 6.85 -25.69
C GLY A 766 23.28 8.07 -26.59
N LYS A 767 22.25 8.54 -27.32
CA LYS A 767 22.30 9.76 -28.15
C LYS A 767 21.47 10.90 -27.57
N GLU A 768 21.93 12.14 -27.74
CA GLU A 768 21.20 13.34 -27.29
C GLU A 768 19.90 13.54 -28.08
N MET A 769 18.82 13.84 -27.36
CA MET A 769 17.52 14.29 -27.88
C MET A 769 16.99 15.47 -27.07
N SER A 770 16.03 16.20 -27.61
CA SER A 770 15.32 17.28 -26.92
C SER A 770 13.89 16.86 -26.57
N VAL A 771 13.43 17.29 -25.42
CA VAL A 771 12.04 17.18 -24.97
C VAL A 771 11.51 18.59 -24.70
N THR A 772 10.38 18.94 -25.29
CA THR A 772 9.75 20.26 -25.15
C THR A 772 8.41 20.10 -24.44
N VAL A 773 8.19 20.88 -23.38
CA VAL A 773 6.93 20.98 -22.65
C VAL A 773 6.29 22.32 -22.95
N GLU A 774 5.05 22.32 -23.43
CA GLU A 774 4.29 23.51 -23.79
C GLU A 774 3.02 23.60 -22.94
N PHE A 775 2.70 24.83 -22.47
CA PHE A 775 1.45 25.14 -21.77
C PHE A 775 0.92 26.50 -22.20
N THR A 776 -0.35 26.55 -22.56
CA THR A 776 -1.06 27.82 -22.83
C THR A 776 -1.98 28.12 -21.67
N ASN A 777 -1.79 29.27 -21.02
CA ASN A 777 -2.68 29.73 -19.96
C ASN A 777 -4.06 30.10 -20.52
N PRO A 778 -5.12 29.35 -20.24
CA PRO A 778 -6.45 29.64 -20.78
C PRO A 778 -7.23 30.70 -19.94
N LEU A 779 -6.71 31.05 -18.75
CA LEU A 779 -7.37 31.93 -17.83
C LEU A 779 -7.14 33.40 -18.24
N LYS A 780 -8.10 34.26 -17.87
CA LYS A 780 -8.03 35.72 -18.07
C LYS A 780 -7.09 36.41 -17.07
N GLN A 781 -6.45 35.66 -16.19
CA GLN A 781 -5.50 36.16 -15.19
C GLN A 781 -4.10 35.60 -15.43
N THR A 782 -3.09 36.29 -14.96
CA THR A 782 -1.70 35.83 -14.94
C THR A 782 -1.56 34.70 -13.91
N LEU A 783 -0.86 33.61 -14.28
CA LEU A 783 -0.45 32.59 -13.34
C LEU A 783 0.90 32.96 -12.75
N GLU A 784 1.02 32.93 -11.43
CA GLU A 784 2.26 33.28 -10.71
C GLU A 784 2.85 32.05 -10.02
N ASN A 785 4.16 32.08 -9.70
CA ASN A 785 4.90 31.03 -9.00
C ASN A 785 4.79 29.67 -9.67
N VAL A 786 4.98 29.63 -10.99
CA VAL A 786 4.77 28.41 -11.79
C VAL A 786 5.96 27.47 -11.68
N THR A 787 5.73 26.26 -11.29
CA THR A 787 6.71 25.17 -11.29
C THR A 787 6.33 24.11 -12.31
N LEU A 788 7.27 23.80 -13.22
CA LEU A 788 7.19 22.65 -14.13
C LEU A 788 8.10 21.54 -13.64
N ARG A 789 7.60 20.30 -13.69
CA ARG A 789 8.38 19.07 -13.52
C ARG A 789 8.27 18.23 -14.79
N LEU A 790 9.34 17.53 -15.15
CA LEU A 790 9.40 16.60 -16.27
C LEU A 790 10.27 15.42 -15.86
N GLU A 791 9.79 14.21 -16.07
CA GLU A 791 10.56 12.98 -15.87
C GLU A 791 10.18 11.90 -16.88
N GLY A 792 11.02 10.87 -16.99
CA GLY A 792 10.74 9.68 -17.79
C GLY A 792 11.74 8.57 -17.46
N PRO A 793 11.31 7.48 -16.81
CA PRO A 793 12.19 6.38 -16.45
C PRO A 793 12.97 5.83 -17.65
N GLY A 794 14.30 5.78 -17.53
CA GLY A 794 15.18 5.36 -18.62
C GLY A 794 15.39 6.38 -19.76
N VAL A 795 14.80 7.57 -19.69
CA VAL A 795 14.98 8.69 -20.63
C VAL A 795 15.68 9.86 -19.97
N LEU A 796 15.09 10.37 -18.90
CA LEU A 796 15.65 11.45 -18.08
C LEU A 796 15.19 11.36 -16.63
N ARG A 797 16.07 11.75 -15.71
CA ARG A 797 15.73 11.95 -14.29
C ARG A 797 14.85 13.18 -14.17
N THR A 798 14.13 13.29 -13.04
CA THR A 798 13.26 14.43 -12.76
C THR A 798 14.00 15.75 -12.94
N MET A 799 13.47 16.58 -13.81
CA MET A 799 13.91 17.96 -14.05
C MET A 799 12.84 18.90 -13.54
N LYS A 800 13.27 19.93 -12.80
CA LYS A 800 12.40 20.99 -12.27
C LYS A 800 12.81 22.35 -12.80
N LYS A 801 11.82 23.16 -13.19
CA LYS A 801 12.06 24.55 -13.59
C LYS A 801 10.96 25.45 -13.04
N GLU A 802 11.39 26.57 -12.45
CA GLU A 802 10.51 27.58 -11.89
C GLU A 802 10.43 28.79 -12.84
N PHE A 803 9.23 29.33 -13.00
CA PHE A 803 8.93 30.52 -13.77
C PHE A 803 8.16 31.49 -12.89
N ARG A 804 8.49 32.75 -12.96
CA ARG A 804 7.84 33.78 -12.16
C ARG A 804 6.36 33.89 -12.49
N GLN A 805 6.02 33.87 -13.77
CA GLN A 805 4.64 34.07 -14.25
C GLN A 805 4.39 33.53 -15.66
N ILE A 806 3.12 33.24 -15.97
CA ILE A 806 2.59 33.03 -17.33
C ILE A 806 1.43 34.01 -17.52
N PRO A 807 1.57 35.05 -18.37
CA PRO A 807 0.48 35.99 -18.62
C PRO A 807 -0.78 35.33 -19.15
N ALA A 808 -1.92 36.00 -19.03
CA ALA A 808 -3.19 35.54 -19.59
C ALA A 808 -3.08 35.26 -21.10
N ASN A 809 -3.64 34.15 -21.54
CA ASN A 809 -3.65 33.70 -22.96
C ASN A 809 -2.25 33.53 -23.60
N SER A 810 -1.18 33.45 -22.78
CA SER A 810 0.20 33.29 -23.28
C SER A 810 0.63 31.83 -23.18
N THR A 811 1.57 31.43 -24.06
CA THR A 811 2.14 30.08 -24.09
C THR A 811 3.53 30.09 -23.47
N LEU A 812 3.75 29.20 -22.52
CA LEU A 812 5.06 28.88 -21.97
C LEU A 812 5.65 27.69 -22.74
N VAL A 813 6.93 27.76 -23.04
CA VAL A 813 7.69 26.67 -23.68
C VAL A 813 8.95 26.41 -22.87
N TRP A 814 9.19 25.14 -22.53
CA TRP A 814 10.38 24.70 -21.83
C TRP A 814 11.03 23.52 -22.60
N GLU A 815 12.26 23.71 -23.04
CA GLU A 815 13.04 22.68 -23.72
C GLU A 815 14.09 22.10 -22.75
N VAL A 816 14.24 20.77 -22.78
CA VAL A 816 15.21 19.98 -22.02
C VAL A 816 15.95 19.04 -22.94
N LYS A 817 17.28 19.05 -22.87
CA LYS A 817 18.14 18.09 -23.58
C LYS A 817 18.44 16.92 -22.64
N CYS A 818 18.35 15.71 -23.17
CA CYS A 818 18.61 14.47 -22.43
C CYS A 818 19.24 13.39 -23.31
N ILE A 819 19.84 12.38 -22.66
CA ILE A 819 20.41 11.19 -23.28
C ILE A 819 19.71 9.98 -22.68
N PRO A 820 18.77 9.35 -23.42
CA PRO A 820 18.12 8.14 -22.94
C PRO A 820 19.15 7.04 -22.68
N ASN A 821 18.98 6.29 -21.61
CA ASN A 821 19.87 5.19 -21.23
C ASN A 821 19.24 3.80 -21.40
N ARG A 822 17.91 3.69 -21.62
CA ARG A 822 17.22 2.44 -21.86
C ARG A 822 16.43 2.45 -23.16
N PRO A 823 16.58 1.44 -24.01
CA PRO A 823 15.77 1.28 -25.21
C PRO A 823 14.36 0.75 -24.86
N GLY A 824 13.46 0.76 -25.85
CA GLY A 824 12.08 0.30 -25.74
C GLY A 824 11.06 1.42 -25.69
N LEU A 825 9.80 1.07 -25.46
CA LEU A 825 8.73 2.04 -25.24
C LEU A 825 8.93 2.69 -23.86
N ARG A 826 9.03 4.02 -23.84
CA ARG A 826 9.23 4.84 -22.64
C ARG A 826 8.14 5.87 -22.54
N LYS A 827 7.86 6.35 -21.33
CA LYS A 827 6.86 7.39 -21.10
C LYS A 827 7.53 8.62 -20.49
N LEU A 828 7.23 9.79 -21.05
CA LEU A 828 7.55 11.09 -20.47
C LEU A 828 6.33 11.64 -19.77
N ILE A 829 6.50 12.16 -18.55
CA ILE A 829 5.42 12.67 -17.71
C ILE A 829 5.82 14.09 -17.27
N ALA A 830 4.92 15.05 -17.42
CA ALA A 830 5.12 16.40 -16.95
C ALA A 830 3.97 16.88 -16.08
N SER A 831 4.27 17.73 -15.10
CA SER A 831 3.28 18.44 -14.29
C SER A 831 3.58 19.93 -14.24
N LEU A 832 2.50 20.75 -14.19
CA LEU A 832 2.58 22.17 -13.89
C LEU A 832 1.78 22.45 -12.63
N ASN A 833 2.38 23.24 -11.75
CA ASN A 833 1.76 23.67 -10.51
C ASN A 833 2.03 25.15 -10.27
N CYS A 834 1.01 25.89 -9.84
CA CYS A 834 1.11 27.29 -9.42
C CYS A 834 0.03 27.58 -8.37
N ASP A 835 0.01 28.81 -7.85
CA ASP A 835 -0.93 29.20 -6.79
C ASP A 835 -2.40 29.10 -7.23
N ALA A 836 -2.68 29.46 -8.49
CA ALA A 836 -4.03 29.52 -9.04
C ALA A 836 -4.47 28.26 -9.84
N LEU A 837 -3.55 27.37 -10.17
CA LEU A 837 -3.83 26.22 -11.02
C LEU A 837 -2.93 25.04 -10.66
N ARG A 838 -3.56 23.94 -10.32
CA ARG A 838 -2.90 22.68 -9.95
C ARG A 838 -3.51 21.52 -10.72
N HIS A 839 -2.96 20.32 -10.62
CA HIS A 839 -3.39 19.13 -11.36
C HIS A 839 -3.28 19.24 -12.89
N VAL A 840 -2.37 20.07 -13.40
CA VAL A 840 -2.10 20.17 -14.83
C VAL A 840 -1.03 19.16 -15.22
N TYR A 841 -1.37 18.21 -16.08
CA TYR A 841 -0.50 17.10 -16.48
C TYR A 841 -0.38 17.01 -17.99
N GLY A 842 0.68 16.36 -18.42
CA GLY A 842 0.88 15.91 -19.79
C GLY A 842 1.75 14.67 -19.81
N GLU A 843 1.56 13.84 -20.82
CA GLU A 843 2.35 12.63 -21.03
C GLU A 843 2.58 12.37 -22.50
N LEU A 844 3.64 11.63 -22.80
CA LEU A 844 3.99 11.23 -24.16
C LEU A 844 4.71 9.87 -24.14
N ASN A 845 4.22 8.92 -24.92
CA ASN A 845 4.92 7.68 -25.21
C ASN A 845 6.00 7.90 -26.25
N VAL A 846 7.22 7.47 -25.96
CA VAL A 846 8.40 7.62 -26.84
C VAL A 846 9.07 6.28 -27.06
N GLN A 847 9.28 5.89 -28.34
CA GLN A 847 10.00 4.69 -28.69
C GLN A 847 11.49 4.98 -28.79
N ILE A 848 12.28 4.50 -27.82
CA ILE A 848 13.75 4.61 -27.82
C ILE A 848 14.34 3.38 -28.51
N GLN A 849 15.13 3.59 -29.56
CA GLN A 849 15.80 2.53 -30.31
C GLN A 849 17.06 2.05 -29.57
N LYS A 850 17.48 0.80 -29.83
CA LYS A 850 18.79 0.29 -29.38
C LYS A 850 19.91 1.07 -30.10
N PRO A 851 21.09 1.23 -29.48
CA PRO A 851 22.26 1.87 -30.06
C PRO A 851 22.69 1.28 -31.40
#